data_314a4dd402b100958a66811b0cedf643
#
_entry.id   314a4dd402b100958a66811b0cedf643
#
_cell.length_a   1.000
_cell.length_b   1.000
_cell.length_c   1.000
_cell.angle_alpha   90.00
_cell.angle_beta   90.00
_cell.angle_gamma   90.00
#
_symmetry.space_group_name_H-M   'P 1'
#
loop_
_entity.id
_entity.type
_entity.pdbx_description
1 polymer ?
#
loop_
_entity_poly.entity_id
_entity_poly.type
_entity_poly.pdbx_seq_one_letter_code
_entity_poly.pdbx_strand_id
1 'polypeptide(L)'
;MDVRRTHTIVGALRASRRPARAAASVKGEIEYLIQDPHHEYAARFIEHLYKTYRYRAVCFYSDRRERLFHQRDFPVLRSECVAASYDVGTRDLSKFATHVAATHNVAAVLPFNEPTVAPAVELARLLQLAWAQPEVMRRFHDKFALKEHIRAHAPDVRMNQSRRVTTVKDVLETHQDPAYRRYVLKPNNGFGNRSIGLFDATTDAATLESFLGRLQGTPVVMEQYLEGTEYFVNGQVDSLGQVHIVAIFEYVRLPANGRHNIDAETLPVQYRDPRFAALAAYAQQVVRATELRRSPFHLELKADPAGPCLIEVGARLAGHGNAFLNEQLHGSRLDLFGLAAHYYLKADDYGTIPLDWNAYDASAFRYVHGVADQHTRIYRLEGVREVEGLPEFHQWVKPPRLGMPLEPTRDMLSMPYSLLLKGDSQEHLAFTASRVREILKLNRSVGMARRAIVTTLAQARCYARSARVRLASLAGTPEGVIEPIARSISVRGMALRSRELVARALGKTVRKVQLLEIGGAGSSSAHAAAPDSAARSAAIVQWARQYLGRPHARLGRPGAICPFVRKTIDLDQFLVKFYDDVDGTDLAALRGLVLQESRSFRKTHPRSAPDGLFSSVVLVFPHLRQANFIVLDQLHDELKTHLIAKHELMSSPFHPRSVKPSVTNPEFPVFRAPLPMLAIRHLDVRDIAFICSNERAFRRYYGAFAEQFARGAVSNEFGHVTAYGEACKRFGFGEPEVAAFAERNATGIS
;
A
#
# COMPACT_ATOMS: atom_id res chain seq x y z
N MET A 1 -18.78 51.26 8.52
CA MET A 1 -18.84 50.91 7.12
C MET A 1 -17.78 49.82 6.90
N ASP A 2 -17.98 48.59 6.79
CA ASP A 2 -18.88 47.77 6.07
C ASP A 2 -19.00 46.40 6.74
N VAL A 3 -20.20 46.04 7.24
CA VAL A 3 -20.46 44.82 8.03
C VAL A 3 -20.82 43.63 7.12
N ARG A 4 -20.54 43.68 5.80
CA ARG A 4 -21.02 42.67 4.83
C ARG A 4 -19.97 41.65 4.30
N ARG A 5 -18.76 41.62 4.84
CA ARG A 5 -17.73 40.66 4.39
C ARG A 5 -17.45 39.49 5.33
N THR A 6 -18.13 39.40 6.48
CA THR A 6 -17.89 38.34 7.48
C THR A 6 -18.72 37.06 7.29
N HIS A 7 -19.71 37.04 6.38
CA HIS A 7 -20.60 35.89 6.26
C HIS A 7 -20.18 34.83 5.21
N THR A 8 -19.16 35.08 4.37
CA THR A 8 -18.80 34.17 3.30
C THR A 8 -17.66 33.21 3.67
N ILE A 9 -16.97 33.39 4.80
CA ILE A 9 -15.81 32.57 5.20
C ILE A 9 -16.22 31.45 6.16
N VAL A 10 -17.34 31.54 6.85
CA VAL A 10 -17.88 30.47 7.72
C VAL A 10 -18.39 29.26 6.91
N GLY A 11 -18.67 29.44 5.62
CA GLY A 11 -19.11 28.38 4.75
C GLY A 11 -18.02 27.39 4.30
N ALA A 12 -16.74 27.75 4.40
CA ALA A 12 -15.63 26.92 3.90
C ALA A 12 -15.07 25.94 4.96
N LEU A 13 -15.43 26.12 6.23
CA LEU A 13 -15.10 25.20 7.33
C LEU A 13 -16.28 24.30 7.71
N ARG A 14 -17.24 24.10 6.83
CA ARG A 14 -18.23 23.05 7.04
C ARG A 14 -17.49 21.72 7.09
N ALA A 15 -17.35 21.20 8.31
CA ALA A 15 -17.11 19.78 8.53
C ALA A 15 -17.98 19.03 7.52
N SER A 16 -17.40 18.11 6.77
CA SER A 16 -18.18 17.21 5.94
C SER A 16 -19.01 16.35 6.91
N ARG A 17 -20.13 16.95 7.38
CA ARG A 17 -21.08 16.27 8.25
C ARG A 17 -21.70 15.13 7.46
N ARG A 18 -21.16 13.94 7.66
CA ARG A 18 -22.00 12.78 7.87
C ARG A 18 -21.76 12.29 9.29
N PRO A 19 -22.80 12.06 10.05
CA PRO A 19 -22.69 11.43 11.33
C PRO A 19 -22.42 9.93 11.13
N ALA A 20 -21.20 9.46 11.29
CA ALA A 20 -21.09 8.58 12.43
C ALA A 20 -21.77 9.40 13.52
N ARG A 21 -22.83 8.91 14.17
CA ARG A 21 -23.46 9.60 15.31
C ARG A 21 -22.30 10.25 16.03
N ALA A 22 -22.20 11.60 15.95
CA ALA A 22 -21.33 12.34 16.81
C ALA A 22 -21.84 12.00 18.21
N ALA A 23 -21.19 11.05 18.85
CA ALA A 23 -21.31 10.91 20.28
C ALA A 23 -20.89 12.29 20.76
N ALA A 24 -21.83 13.03 21.34
CA ALA A 24 -21.56 14.31 21.96
C ALA A 24 -20.32 14.08 22.85
N SER A 25 -19.27 14.92 22.71
CA SER A 25 -18.10 14.82 23.56
C SER A 25 -18.60 14.77 25.00
N VAL A 26 -18.36 13.67 25.68
CA VAL A 26 -18.66 13.59 27.08
C VAL A 26 -17.69 14.58 27.72
N LYS A 27 -18.20 15.64 28.34
CA LYS A 27 -17.38 16.63 29.05
C LYS A 27 -16.44 15.87 29.98
N GLY A 28 -15.14 15.82 29.64
CA GLY A 28 -14.13 15.11 30.42
C GLY A 28 -13.24 14.15 29.63
N GLU A 29 -13.60 13.75 28.40
CA GLU A 29 -12.71 12.94 27.56
C GLU A 29 -11.54 13.78 27.02
N ILE A 30 -10.33 13.22 27.13
CA ILE A 30 -9.12 13.82 26.58
C ILE A 30 -9.08 13.54 25.08
N GLU A 31 -8.94 14.60 24.31
CA GLU A 31 -8.73 14.54 22.86
C GLU A 31 -7.31 14.97 22.50
N TYR A 32 -6.80 14.45 21.39
CA TYR A 32 -5.52 14.85 20.84
C TYR A 32 -5.61 15.06 19.34
N LEU A 33 -4.82 15.98 18.81
CA LEU A 33 -4.69 16.20 17.38
C LEU A 33 -3.64 15.26 16.78
N ILE A 34 -3.94 14.71 15.61
CA ILE A 34 -3.02 13.93 14.80
C ILE A 34 -3.18 14.27 13.32
N GLN A 35 -2.06 14.59 12.66
CA GLN A 35 -2.04 14.92 11.24
C GLN A 35 -1.81 13.68 10.37
N ASP A 36 -2.56 13.60 9.26
CA ASP A 36 -2.36 12.64 8.17
C ASP A 36 -2.04 11.21 8.67
N PRO A 37 -2.90 10.58 9.51
CA PRO A 37 -2.71 9.21 9.98
C PRO A 37 -2.91 8.23 8.83
N HIS A 38 -1.84 7.90 8.09
CA HIS A 38 -1.89 7.28 6.77
C HIS A 38 -1.29 5.88 6.64
N HIS A 39 -1.10 5.15 7.73
CA HIS A 39 -0.64 3.77 7.65
C HIS A 39 -1.08 2.94 8.85
N GLU A 40 -0.88 1.63 8.76
CA GLU A 40 -1.32 0.69 9.80
C GLU A 40 -0.79 1.05 11.20
N TYR A 41 0.42 1.59 11.28
CA TYR A 41 1.02 2.05 12.51
C TYR A 41 0.21 3.18 13.17
N ALA A 42 -0.23 4.20 12.40
CA ALA A 42 -1.09 5.26 12.91
C ALA A 42 -2.45 4.73 13.39
N ALA A 43 -3.01 3.78 12.63
CA ALA A 43 -4.26 3.14 12.98
C ALA A 43 -4.16 2.39 14.32
N ARG A 44 -3.11 1.62 14.53
CA ARG A 44 -2.84 0.91 15.78
C ARG A 44 -2.60 1.86 16.94
N PHE A 45 -1.88 2.95 16.71
CA PHE A 45 -1.63 3.99 17.71
C PHE A 45 -2.94 4.62 18.20
N ILE A 46 -3.82 5.02 17.29
CA ILE A 46 -5.14 5.60 17.61
C ILE A 46 -5.99 4.58 18.37
N GLU A 47 -6.04 3.35 17.89
CA GLU A 47 -6.82 2.29 18.53
C GLU A 47 -6.29 1.96 19.93
N HIS A 48 -4.97 1.90 20.11
CA HIS A 48 -4.33 1.63 21.38
C HIS A 48 -4.61 2.74 22.41
N LEU A 49 -4.44 4.00 22.04
CA LEU A 49 -4.70 5.12 22.94
C LEU A 49 -6.18 5.16 23.37
N TYR A 50 -7.09 4.84 22.49
CA TYR A 50 -8.51 4.77 22.86
C TYR A 50 -8.82 3.60 23.78
N LYS A 51 -8.35 2.38 23.46
CA LYS A 51 -8.62 1.19 24.24
C LYS A 51 -8.03 1.27 25.65
N THR A 52 -6.80 1.78 25.76
CA THR A 52 -6.06 1.80 27.02
C THR A 52 -6.39 3.03 27.87
N TYR A 53 -6.47 4.20 27.27
CA TYR A 53 -6.55 5.47 27.99
C TYR A 53 -7.85 6.23 27.76
N ARG A 54 -8.70 5.78 26.85
CA ARG A 54 -9.91 6.49 26.40
C ARG A 54 -9.60 7.85 25.75
N TYR A 55 -8.41 8.03 25.21
CA TYR A 55 -8.03 9.23 24.47
C TYR A 55 -8.58 9.13 23.04
N ARG A 56 -9.27 10.16 22.59
CA ARG A 56 -9.88 10.21 21.25
C ARG A 56 -9.08 11.07 20.31
N ALA A 57 -8.88 10.60 19.08
CA ALA A 57 -8.18 11.35 18.05
C ALA A 57 -9.08 12.40 17.40
N VAL A 58 -8.57 13.61 17.21
CA VAL A 58 -9.08 14.60 16.26
C VAL A 58 -8.13 14.59 15.07
N CYS A 59 -8.53 13.92 13.99
CA CYS A 59 -7.69 13.77 12.80
C CYS A 59 -7.82 15.00 11.90
N PHE A 60 -6.70 15.48 11.37
CA PHE A 60 -6.74 16.51 10.34
C PHE A 60 -5.83 16.15 9.17
N TYR A 61 -6.22 16.56 7.98
CA TYR A 61 -5.61 16.11 6.73
C TYR A 61 -5.21 17.29 5.86
N SER A 62 -4.02 17.20 5.28
CA SER A 62 -3.50 18.17 4.33
C SER A 62 -4.14 18.04 2.95
N ASP A 63 -4.66 16.87 2.60
CA ASP A 63 -5.38 16.60 1.35
C ASP A 63 -6.64 15.75 1.61
N ARG A 64 -7.79 16.22 1.09
CA ARG A 64 -9.06 15.51 1.16
C ARG A 64 -9.02 14.14 0.49
N ARG A 65 -8.26 13.97 -0.61
CA ARG A 65 -8.14 12.69 -1.32
C ARG A 65 -7.41 11.68 -0.46
N GLU A 66 -6.34 12.10 0.20
CA GLU A 66 -5.60 11.26 1.14
C GLU A 66 -6.50 10.84 2.30
N ARG A 67 -7.27 11.74 2.89
CA ARG A 67 -8.24 11.39 3.93
C ARG A 67 -9.18 10.27 3.50
N LEU A 68 -9.79 10.40 2.32
CA LEU A 68 -10.73 9.39 1.82
C LEU A 68 -10.04 8.05 1.57
N PHE A 69 -8.80 8.09 1.08
CA PHE A 69 -7.99 6.91 0.85
C PHE A 69 -7.65 6.20 2.17
N HIS A 70 -7.15 6.95 3.17
CA HIS A 70 -6.76 6.37 4.46
C HIS A 70 -7.95 5.87 5.27
N GLN A 71 -9.05 6.61 5.30
CA GLN A 71 -10.30 6.17 5.93
C GLN A 71 -10.90 4.92 5.29
N ARG A 72 -10.62 4.68 4.01
CA ARG A 72 -10.99 3.45 3.31
C ARG A 72 -10.16 2.27 3.80
N ASP A 73 -8.84 2.46 3.87
CA ASP A 73 -7.89 1.39 4.16
C ASP A 73 -7.79 1.06 5.65
N PHE A 74 -8.07 2.05 6.52
CA PHE A 74 -8.00 1.92 7.97
C PHE A 74 -9.34 2.22 8.64
N PRO A 75 -10.17 1.19 8.92
CA PRO A 75 -11.52 1.37 9.51
C PRO A 75 -11.54 2.12 10.84
N VAL A 76 -10.46 2.02 11.65
CA VAL A 76 -10.34 2.76 12.92
C VAL A 76 -10.48 4.27 12.74
N LEU A 77 -10.07 4.83 11.60
CA LEU A 77 -10.21 6.26 11.30
C LEU A 77 -11.66 6.71 11.10
N ARG A 78 -12.62 5.77 11.14
CA ARG A 78 -14.07 6.01 11.09
C ARG A 78 -14.81 5.43 12.28
N SER A 79 -14.08 4.97 13.29
CA SER A 79 -14.63 4.36 14.50
C SER A 79 -14.80 5.40 15.62
N GLU A 80 -15.30 4.97 16.76
CA GLU A 80 -15.42 5.75 17.99
C GLU A 80 -14.07 6.26 18.54
N CYS A 81 -12.95 5.67 18.11
CA CYS A 81 -11.61 6.13 18.47
C CYS A 81 -11.30 7.55 17.96
N VAL A 82 -12.07 8.03 16.97
CA VAL A 82 -11.89 9.34 16.34
C VAL A 82 -13.08 10.24 16.66
N ALA A 83 -12.82 11.34 17.37
CA ALA A 83 -13.81 12.35 17.73
C ALA A 83 -14.28 13.16 16.52
N ALA A 84 -13.34 13.56 15.65
CA ALA A 84 -13.60 14.34 14.45
C ALA A 84 -12.51 14.14 13.39
N SER A 85 -12.85 14.49 12.13
CA SER A 85 -11.90 14.49 11.00
C SER A 85 -12.10 15.75 10.17
N TYR A 86 -11.02 16.50 9.91
CA TYR A 86 -11.02 17.77 9.21
C TYR A 86 -10.12 17.77 7.97
N ASP A 87 -10.56 18.41 6.89
CA ASP A 87 -9.73 18.73 5.73
C ASP A 87 -9.21 20.17 5.90
N VAL A 88 -7.98 20.32 6.35
CA VAL A 88 -7.41 21.64 6.69
C VAL A 88 -6.62 22.22 5.52
N GLY A 89 -6.01 21.37 4.68
CA GLY A 89 -5.05 21.82 3.68
C GLY A 89 -3.77 22.39 4.34
N THR A 90 -2.99 23.10 3.55
CA THR A 90 -1.74 23.73 4.02
C THR A 90 -1.89 25.19 4.45
N ARG A 91 -3.10 25.76 4.44
CA ARG A 91 -3.26 27.20 4.28
C ARG A 91 -3.45 28.04 5.54
N ASP A 92 -3.98 27.52 6.64
CA ASP A 92 -4.22 28.40 7.80
C ASP A 92 -4.43 27.60 9.10
N LEU A 93 -3.32 27.18 9.68
CA LEU A 93 -3.34 26.51 10.98
C LEU A 93 -3.94 27.38 12.10
N SER A 94 -3.86 28.70 12.00
CA SER A 94 -4.41 29.61 13.02
C SER A 94 -5.93 29.52 13.09
N LYS A 95 -6.62 29.52 11.94
CA LYS A 95 -8.08 29.36 11.90
C LYS A 95 -8.51 27.99 12.38
N PHE A 96 -7.74 26.96 12.01
CA PHE A 96 -7.99 25.61 12.48
C PHE A 96 -7.82 25.51 14.00
N ALA A 97 -6.74 26.06 14.56
CA ALA A 97 -6.52 26.11 16.00
C ALA A 97 -7.66 26.81 16.74
N THR A 98 -8.13 27.98 16.25
CA THR A 98 -9.27 28.69 16.81
C THR A 98 -10.55 27.85 16.82
N HIS A 99 -10.81 27.16 15.72
CA HIS A 99 -11.96 26.24 15.61
C HIS A 99 -11.86 25.08 16.60
N VAL A 100 -10.69 24.44 16.67
CA VAL A 100 -10.42 23.32 17.58
C VAL A 100 -10.57 23.75 19.04
N ALA A 101 -9.99 24.88 19.42
CA ALA A 101 -10.11 25.43 20.79
C ALA A 101 -11.57 25.67 21.22
N ALA A 102 -12.45 26.07 20.27
CA ALA A 102 -13.86 26.30 20.53
C ALA A 102 -14.72 25.03 20.58
N THR A 103 -14.27 23.90 19.96
CA THR A 103 -15.13 22.73 19.73
C THR A 103 -14.61 21.43 20.35
N HIS A 104 -13.35 21.38 20.77
CA HIS A 104 -12.66 20.20 21.26
C HIS A 104 -11.92 20.43 22.56
N ASN A 105 -11.77 19.38 23.37
CA ASN A 105 -10.96 19.38 24.58
C ASN A 105 -9.58 18.80 24.30
N VAL A 106 -8.79 19.48 23.45
CA VAL A 106 -7.48 19.00 23.02
C VAL A 106 -6.44 19.24 24.11
N ALA A 107 -5.82 18.18 24.58
CA ALA A 107 -4.74 18.21 25.57
C ALA A 107 -3.34 18.04 24.94
N ALA A 108 -3.23 17.48 23.73
CA ALA A 108 -1.97 17.27 23.06
C ALA A 108 -2.11 17.36 21.52
N VAL A 109 -1.00 17.67 20.84
CA VAL A 109 -0.82 17.45 19.41
C VAL A 109 0.29 16.42 19.25
N LEU A 110 0.00 15.27 18.65
CA LEU A 110 0.95 14.16 18.55
C LEU A 110 1.55 14.12 17.14
N PRO A 111 2.83 14.49 16.97
CA PRO A 111 3.52 14.33 15.70
C PRO A 111 3.79 12.85 15.48
N PHE A 112 3.32 12.34 14.34
CA PHE A 112 3.38 10.92 14.05
C PHE A 112 4.56 10.54 13.15
N ASN A 113 4.96 11.43 12.25
CA ASN A 113 6.09 11.27 11.34
C ASN A 113 6.79 12.61 11.14
N GLU A 114 7.97 12.60 10.53
CA GLU A 114 8.80 13.80 10.36
C GLU A 114 8.06 15.00 9.73
N PRO A 115 7.31 14.84 8.63
CA PRO A 115 6.56 15.95 8.04
C PRO A 115 5.52 16.58 8.95
N THR A 116 5.01 15.85 9.95
CA THR A 116 3.97 16.34 10.84
C THR A 116 4.50 17.06 12.09
N VAL A 117 5.81 17.04 12.35
CA VAL A 117 6.41 17.65 13.53
C VAL A 117 6.23 19.18 13.52
N ALA A 118 6.58 19.86 12.42
CA ALA A 118 6.48 21.32 12.36
C ALA A 118 5.03 21.85 12.48
N PRO A 119 4.04 21.30 11.76
CA PRO A 119 2.64 21.67 11.97
C PRO A 119 2.14 21.36 13.39
N ALA A 120 2.57 20.24 13.99
CA ALA A 120 2.20 19.89 15.37
C ALA A 120 2.73 20.92 16.38
N VAL A 121 3.98 21.35 16.24
CA VAL A 121 4.57 22.39 17.09
C VAL A 121 3.81 23.70 16.97
N GLU A 122 3.49 24.12 15.75
CA GLU A 122 2.74 25.37 15.53
C GLU A 122 1.32 25.29 16.10
N LEU A 123 0.63 24.16 15.91
CA LEU A 123 -0.68 23.95 16.55
C LEU A 123 -0.60 23.93 18.07
N ALA A 124 0.41 23.24 18.65
CA ALA A 124 0.61 23.22 20.09
C ALA A 124 0.88 24.63 20.64
N ARG A 125 1.64 25.45 19.93
CA ARG A 125 1.88 26.86 20.27
C ARG A 125 0.59 27.68 20.20
N LEU A 126 -0.19 27.58 19.14
CA LEU A 126 -1.46 28.29 18.95
C LEU A 126 -2.52 27.88 19.98
N LEU A 127 -2.52 26.61 20.39
CA LEU A 127 -3.40 26.06 21.42
C LEU A 127 -2.85 26.23 22.84
N GLN A 128 -1.68 26.84 22.99
CA GLN A 128 -0.99 27.09 24.29
C GLN A 128 -0.74 25.81 25.10
N LEU A 129 -0.42 24.71 24.39
CA LEU A 129 -0.10 23.43 25.02
C LEU A 129 1.33 23.43 25.57
N ALA A 130 1.54 22.79 26.72
CA ALA A 130 2.82 22.77 27.43
C ALA A 130 3.97 22.10 26.65
N TRP A 131 3.67 21.26 25.69
CA TRP A 131 4.67 20.60 24.84
C TRP A 131 5.30 21.56 23.82
N ALA A 132 4.64 22.65 23.46
CA ALA A 132 5.17 23.56 22.44
C ALA A 132 6.54 24.14 22.84
N GLN A 133 7.56 23.79 22.07
CA GLN A 133 8.93 24.28 22.21
C GLN A 133 9.43 24.76 20.83
N PRO A 134 8.90 25.86 20.28
CA PRO A 134 9.12 26.23 18.88
C PRO A 134 10.60 26.41 18.52
N GLU A 135 11.38 27.00 19.40
CA GLU A 135 12.82 27.26 19.16
C GLU A 135 13.63 25.97 19.14
N VAL A 136 13.39 25.06 20.10
CA VAL A 136 14.02 23.77 20.17
C VAL A 136 13.64 22.94 18.94
N MET A 137 12.35 22.84 18.63
CA MET A 137 11.84 22.00 17.56
C MET A 137 12.26 22.48 16.16
N ARG A 138 12.43 23.79 15.94
CA ARG A 138 12.97 24.29 14.68
C ARG A 138 14.39 23.77 14.41
N ARG A 139 15.22 23.61 15.44
CA ARG A 139 16.56 23.04 15.29
C ARG A 139 16.53 21.60 14.77
N PHE A 140 15.57 20.79 15.18
CA PHE A 140 15.42 19.41 14.68
C PHE A 140 15.10 19.32 13.20
N HIS A 141 14.52 20.37 12.59
CA HIS A 141 14.28 20.43 11.16
C HIS A 141 15.50 20.86 10.33
N ASP A 142 16.50 21.44 10.97
CA ASP A 142 17.73 21.89 10.32
C ASP A 142 18.92 21.09 10.85
N LYS A 143 19.31 20.05 10.10
CA LYS A 143 20.39 19.14 10.50
C LYS A 143 21.71 19.86 10.79
N PHE A 144 22.03 20.87 9.98
CA PHE A 144 23.24 21.65 10.17
C PHE A 144 23.14 22.51 11.43
N ALA A 145 22.08 23.27 11.59
CA ALA A 145 21.89 24.14 12.77
C ALA A 145 21.85 23.32 14.07
N LEU A 146 21.23 22.13 14.05
CA LEU A 146 21.21 21.24 15.20
C LEU A 146 22.61 20.76 15.59
N LYS A 147 23.42 20.34 14.61
CA LYS A 147 24.82 19.92 14.88
C LYS A 147 25.69 21.05 15.40
N GLU A 148 25.54 22.27 14.86
CA GLU A 148 26.24 23.46 15.38
C GLU A 148 25.83 23.78 16.81
N HIS A 149 24.54 23.69 17.11
CA HIS A 149 24.03 23.89 18.47
C HIS A 149 24.61 22.87 19.46
N ILE A 150 24.64 21.57 19.07
CA ILE A 150 25.25 20.52 19.91
C ILE A 150 26.73 20.78 20.14
N ARG A 151 27.49 21.15 19.10
CA ARG A 151 28.93 21.49 19.25
C ARG A 151 29.16 22.64 20.23
N ALA A 152 28.27 23.66 20.20
CA ALA A 152 28.40 24.81 21.08
C ALA A 152 28.06 24.47 22.55
N HIS A 153 27.13 23.56 22.81
CA HIS A 153 26.62 23.25 24.15
C HIS A 153 27.22 21.97 24.76
N ALA A 154 27.84 21.13 23.93
CA ALA A 154 28.52 19.91 24.37
C ALA A 154 29.78 19.67 23.51
N PRO A 155 30.84 20.49 23.70
CA PRO A 155 32.05 20.48 22.87
C PRO A 155 32.83 19.16 22.95
N ASP A 156 32.69 18.40 24.03
CA ASP A 156 33.33 17.09 24.21
C ASP A 156 32.58 15.96 23.45
N VAL A 157 31.40 16.21 22.91
CA VAL A 157 30.66 15.23 22.11
C VAL A 157 31.26 15.12 20.72
N ARG A 158 31.70 13.94 20.35
CA ARG A 158 32.26 13.68 19.02
C ARG A 158 31.18 13.96 17.93
N MET A 159 31.54 14.82 17.00
CA MET A 159 30.69 15.20 15.86
C MET A 159 31.49 15.15 14.57
N ASN A 160 30.90 14.65 13.48
CA ASN A 160 31.55 14.70 12.17
C ASN A 160 31.54 16.14 11.62
N GLN A 161 32.50 16.45 10.74
CA GLN A 161 32.52 17.73 10.06
C GLN A 161 31.28 17.88 9.19
N SER A 162 30.71 19.10 9.18
CA SER A 162 29.54 19.41 8.37
C SER A 162 29.56 20.86 7.91
N ARG A 163 29.01 21.12 6.71
CA ARG A 163 28.84 22.46 6.18
C ARG A 163 27.63 22.57 5.26
N ARG A 164 27.05 23.75 5.15
CA ARG A 164 26.02 24.03 4.14
C ARG A 164 26.69 24.22 2.78
N VAL A 165 26.04 23.69 1.74
CA VAL A 165 26.49 23.87 0.35
C VAL A 165 25.28 24.26 -0.50
N THR A 166 25.51 25.17 -1.44
CA THR A 166 24.46 25.66 -2.37
C THR A 166 24.86 25.44 -3.82
N THR A 167 26.16 25.38 -4.10
CA THR A 167 26.70 25.24 -5.45
C THR A 167 27.70 24.09 -5.52
N VAL A 168 27.97 23.62 -6.74
CA VAL A 168 29.05 22.65 -7.00
C VAL A 168 30.40 23.21 -6.55
N LYS A 169 30.63 24.50 -6.73
CA LYS A 169 31.87 25.18 -6.31
C LYS A 169 32.09 25.00 -4.80
N ASP A 170 31.05 25.19 -3.98
CA ASP A 170 31.15 25.01 -2.51
C ASP A 170 31.62 23.60 -2.14
N VAL A 171 31.22 22.58 -2.92
CA VAL A 171 31.64 21.18 -2.71
C VAL A 171 33.09 20.99 -3.16
N LEU A 172 33.45 21.44 -4.36
CA LEU A 172 34.79 21.26 -4.93
C LEU A 172 35.88 21.93 -4.09
N GLU A 173 35.58 23.08 -3.48
CA GLU A 173 36.51 23.78 -2.57
C GLU A 173 36.90 22.94 -1.35
N THR A 174 36.10 21.94 -0.98
CA THR A 174 36.38 21.05 0.15
C THR A 174 37.24 19.84 -0.21
N HIS A 175 37.48 19.56 -1.49
CA HIS A 175 38.19 18.35 -1.92
C HIS A 175 39.64 18.28 -1.43
N GLN A 176 40.25 19.39 -1.03
CA GLN A 176 41.58 19.45 -0.45
C GLN A 176 41.56 19.18 1.06
N ASP A 177 40.40 19.21 1.71
CA ASP A 177 40.29 18.92 3.14
C ASP A 177 40.19 17.41 3.37
N PRO A 178 41.13 16.81 4.13
CA PRO A 178 41.11 15.37 4.43
C PRO A 178 39.83 14.88 5.08
N ALA A 179 39.10 15.72 5.81
CA ALA A 179 37.82 15.38 6.43
C ALA A 179 36.75 15.03 5.41
N TYR A 180 36.85 15.61 4.19
CA TYR A 180 35.89 15.36 3.10
C TYR A 180 36.45 14.45 2.00
N ARG A 181 37.45 13.64 2.28
CA ARG A 181 37.95 12.61 1.35
C ARG A 181 36.80 11.69 0.86
N ARG A 182 35.90 11.37 1.77
CA ARG A 182 34.57 10.79 1.49
C ARG A 182 33.50 11.60 2.22
N TYR A 183 32.42 11.92 1.56
CA TYR A 183 31.36 12.77 2.12
C TYR A 183 29.97 12.39 1.65
N VAL A 184 28.98 12.84 2.42
CA VAL A 184 27.57 12.67 2.13
C VAL A 184 26.97 14.04 1.78
N LEU A 185 26.25 14.12 0.69
CA LEU A 185 25.34 15.23 0.40
C LEU A 185 23.90 14.80 0.68
N LYS A 186 23.19 15.56 1.48
CA LYS A 186 21.80 15.27 1.83
C LYS A 186 21.00 16.56 2.00
N PRO A 187 19.66 16.53 1.76
CA PRO A 187 18.78 17.65 2.10
C PRO A 187 18.91 17.99 3.59
N ASN A 188 19.04 19.26 3.91
CA ASN A 188 19.17 19.73 5.28
C ASN A 188 17.93 19.42 6.14
N ASN A 189 16.75 19.39 5.51
CA ASN A 189 15.46 19.09 6.11
C ASN A 189 14.81 17.78 5.58
N GLY A 190 15.61 16.87 5.01
CA GLY A 190 15.14 15.58 4.48
C GLY A 190 14.95 14.50 5.56
N PHE A 191 14.23 13.44 5.22
CA PHE A 191 13.98 12.27 6.08
C PHE A 191 13.91 10.97 5.25
N GLY A 192 14.09 9.82 5.90
CA GLY A 192 13.88 8.49 5.33
C GLY A 192 14.88 8.08 4.25
N ASN A 193 16.15 8.49 4.35
CA ASN A 193 17.24 8.20 3.39
C ASN A 193 16.97 8.68 1.96
N ARG A 194 16.06 9.63 1.76
CA ARG A 194 15.73 10.16 0.45
C ARG A 194 16.77 11.18 -0.01
N SER A 195 17.12 11.08 -1.29
CA SER A 195 18.02 12.06 -1.92
C SER A 195 19.38 12.21 -1.22
N ILE A 196 19.90 11.12 -0.66
CA ILE A 196 21.25 11.06 -0.10
C ILE A 196 22.21 10.59 -1.19
N GLY A 197 23.32 11.30 -1.35
CA GLY A 197 24.43 10.92 -2.23
C GLY A 197 25.70 10.69 -1.44
N LEU A 198 26.42 9.61 -1.73
CA LEU A 198 27.75 9.34 -1.22
C LEU A 198 28.77 9.66 -2.33
N PHE A 199 29.75 10.47 -2.01
CA PHE A 199 30.76 10.98 -2.94
C PHE A 199 32.14 10.95 -2.28
N ASP A 200 33.16 11.22 -3.11
CA ASP A 200 34.53 11.40 -2.65
C ASP A 200 35.19 12.59 -3.35
N ALA A 201 36.40 12.93 -2.93
CA ALA A 201 37.18 14.06 -3.45
C ALA A 201 37.61 13.91 -4.93
N THR A 202 37.34 12.76 -5.56
CA THR A 202 37.61 12.52 -6.99
C THR A 202 36.36 12.69 -7.86
N THR A 203 35.20 12.93 -7.24
CA THR A 203 33.95 13.07 -7.96
C THR A 203 33.94 14.33 -8.82
N ASP A 204 33.64 14.16 -10.10
CA ASP A 204 33.62 15.26 -11.07
C ASP A 204 32.47 16.25 -10.90
N ALA A 205 32.64 17.47 -11.41
CA ALA A 205 31.66 18.54 -11.31
C ALA A 205 30.31 18.18 -11.95
N ALA A 206 30.30 17.48 -13.10
CA ALA A 206 29.06 17.14 -13.80
C ALA A 206 28.20 16.18 -13.00
N THR A 207 28.83 15.21 -12.31
CA THR A 207 28.13 14.30 -11.39
C THR A 207 27.51 15.05 -10.21
N LEU A 208 28.24 16.01 -9.63
CA LEU A 208 27.73 16.85 -8.55
C LEU A 208 26.62 17.79 -9.01
N GLU A 209 26.74 18.40 -10.18
CA GLU A 209 25.70 19.24 -10.81
C GLU A 209 24.40 18.43 -11.02
N SER A 210 24.53 17.23 -11.58
CA SER A 210 23.40 16.33 -11.76
C SER A 210 22.73 15.97 -10.44
N PHE A 211 23.49 15.77 -9.36
CA PHE A 211 22.93 15.47 -8.05
C PHE A 211 22.25 16.69 -7.43
N LEU A 212 22.92 17.82 -7.33
CA LEU A 212 22.39 19.06 -6.75
C LEU A 212 21.19 19.60 -7.56
N GLY A 213 21.23 19.48 -8.88
CA GLY A 213 20.14 19.85 -9.77
C GLY A 213 18.84 19.10 -9.51
N ARG A 214 18.91 17.83 -9.06
CA ARG A 214 17.72 17.08 -8.64
C ARG A 214 17.11 17.58 -7.33
N LEU A 215 17.88 18.29 -6.50
CA LEU A 215 17.43 18.82 -5.21
C LEU A 215 16.80 20.21 -5.30
N GLN A 216 16.85 20.86 -6.48
CA GLN A 216 16.20 22.12 -6.89
C GLN A 216 15.84 23.08 -5.72
N GLY A 217 16.82 23.87 -5.28
CA GLY A 217 16.61 24.91 -4.27
C GLY A 217 16.39 24.44 -2.83
N THR A 218 16.41 23.12 -2.60
CA THR A 218 16.41 22.57 -1.23
C THR A 218 17.81 22.82 -0.61
N PRO A 219 17.89 23.41 0.59
CA PRO A 219 19.16 23.54 1.30
C PRO A 219 19.83 22.19 1.49
N VAL A 220 21.11 22.10 1.14
CA VAL A 220 21.92 20.87 1.22
C VAL A 220 22.97 21.01 2.30
N VAL A 221 23.15 19.94 3.08
CA VAL A 221 24.28 19.79 3.98
C VAL A 221 25.24 18.74 3.44
N MET A 222 26.52 19.10 3.46
CA MET A 222 27.64 18.23 3.19
C MET A 222 28.22 17.77 4.53
N GLU A 223 28.38 16.47 4.71
CA GLU A 223 28.92 15.89 5.94
C GLU A 223 30.09 14.95 5.63
N GLN A 224 31.09 14.98 6.47
CA GLN A 224 32.15 13.96 6.48
C GLN A 224 31.48 12.58 6.58
N TYR A 225 31.88 11.66 5.71
CA TYR A 225 31.40 10.28 5.77
C TYR A 225 31.91 9.59 7.04
N LEU A 226 30.99 8.99 7.78
CA LEU A 226 31.29 8.18 8.95
C LEU A 226 31.44 6.71 8.55
N GLU A 227 32.56 6.11 8.92
CA GLU A 227 32.73 4.66 8.84
C GLU A 227 32.08 3.97 10.04
N GLY A 228 32.07 2.64 10.04
CA GLY A 228 31.61 1.84 11.18
C GLY A 228 30.19 1.37 11.09
N THR A 229 29.74 0.72 12.15
CA THR A 229 28.41 0.14 12.29
C THR A 229 27.40 1.23 12.65
N GLU A 230 26.21 1.15 12.03
CA GLU A 230 25.14 2.11 12.23
C GLU A 230 24.14 1.59 13.27
N TYR A 231 23.79 2.45 14.19
CA TYR A 231 22.86 2.17 15.28
C TYR A 231 21.77 3.24 15.36
N PHE A 232 20.66 2.89 15.98
CA PHE A 232 19.73 3.90 16.46
C PHE A 232 19.36 3.68 17.92
N VAL A 233 19.10 4.79 18.59
CA VAL A 233 18.71 4.84 20.00
C VAL A 233 17.33 5.46 20.11
N ASN A 234 16.42 4.73 20.73
CA ASN A 234 15.09 5.22 21.06
C ASN A 234 15.01 5.56 22.54
N GLY A 235 14.37 6.66 22.86
CA GLY A 235 14.22 7.08 24.24
C GLY A 235 13.16 8.17 24.41
N GLN A 236 13.11 8.67 25.64
CA GLN A 236 12.17 9.69 26.07
C GLN A 236 12.91 10.76 26.84
N VAL A 237 12.49 12.01 26.69
CA VAL A 237 12.95 13.12 27.51
C VAL A 237 11.78 13.63 28.36
N ASP A 238 11.95 13.65 29.67
CA ASP A 238 10.91 14.10 30.60
C ASP A 238 10.78 15.64 30.69
N SER A 239 9.91 16.11 31.56
CA SER A 239 9.69 17.56 31.77
C SER A 239 10.89 18.29 32.35
N LEU A 240 11.76 17.58 33.07
CA LEU A 240 12.98 18.10 33.68
C LEU A 240 14.17 18.05 32.72
N GLY A 241 14.03 17.41 31.55
CA GLY A 241 15.12 17.24 30.60
C GLY A 241 16.00 16.01 30.88
N GLN A 242 15.55 15.07 31.74
CA GLN A 242 16.24 13.81 31.93
C GLN A 242 15.98 12.91 30.71
N VAL A 243 17.05 12.31 30.22
CA VAL A 243 17.03 11.45 29.03
C VAL A 243 16.99 9.99 29.45
N HIS A 244 15.91 9.31 29.13
CA HIS A 244 15.68 7.91 29.41
C HIS A 244 15.87 7.09 28.12
N ILE A 245 16.89 6.23 28.10
CA ILE A 245 17.11 5.30 26.97
C ILE A 245 16.14 4.13 27.13
N VAL A 246 15.41 3.81 26.08
CA VAL A 246 14.45 2.70 26.04
C VAL A 246 15.02 1.49 25.32
N ALA A 247 15.68 1.69 24.18
CA ALA A 247 16.23 0.61 23.38
C ALA A 247 17.34 1.13 22.46
N ILE A 248 18.27 0.24 22.14
CA ILE A 248 19.32 0.46 21.14
C ILE A 248 19.25 -0.68 20.12
N PHE A 249 19.33 -0.32 18.84
CA PHE A 249 19.29 -1.27 17.74
C PHE A 249 20.47 -1.06 16.80
N GLU A 250 20.89 -2.14 16.19
CA GLU A 250 21.89 -2.18 15.13
C GLU A 250 21.19 -2.34 13.78
N TYR A 251 21.61 -1.57 12.78
CA TYR A 251 21.23 -1.76 11.38
C TYR A 251 22.25 -2.66 10.67
N VAL A 252 21.76 -3.71 10.02
CA VAL A 252 22.53 -4.48 9.06
C VAL A 252 22.31 -3.88 7.68
N ARG A 253 23.31 -3.17 7.17
CA ARG A 253 23.22 -2.52 5.85
C ARG A 253 23.76 -3.42 4.76
N LEU A 254 23.09 -3.46 3.61
CA LEU A 254 23.54 -4.15 2.41
C LEU A 254 23.70 -3.19 1.23
N PRO A 255 24.76 -3.35 0.41
CA PRO A 255 24.85 -2.65 -0.86
C PRO A 255 23.90 -3.29 -1.87
N ALA A 256 23.03 -2.48 -2.47
CA ALA A 256 22.14 -2.91 -3.55
C ALA A 256 21.70 -1.71 -4.39
N ASN A 257 21.41 -1.94 -5.68
CA ASN A 257 20.85 -0.95 -6.59
C ASN A 257 21.63 0.39 -6.65
N GLY A 258 22.96 0.33 -6.56
CA GLY A 258 23.81 1.53 -6.52
C GLY A 258 23.76 2.30 -5.21
N ARG A 259 23.20 1.72 -4.14
CA ARG A 259 23.20 2.25 -2.78
C ARG A 259 24.06 1.38 -1.89
N HIS A 260 24.75 1.99 -0.92
CA HIS A 260 25.60 1.27 0.05
C HIS A 260 24.94 1.06 1.41
N ASN A 261 23.74 1.62 1.60
CA ASN A 261 23.09 1.75 2.91
C ASN A 261 21.64 1.25 2.91
N ILE A 262 21.33 0.21 2.13
CA ILE A 262 19.99 -0.41 2.19
C ILE A 262 19.85 -1.15 3.51
N ASP A 263 18.83 -0.79 4.29
CA ASP A 263 18.47 -1.48 5.52
C ASP A 263 17.95 -2.89 5.19
N ALA A 264 18.70 -3.90 5.56
CA ALA A 264 18.31 -5.28 5.31
C ALA A 264 17.75 -5.94 6.57
N GLU A 265 18.28 -5.57 7.72
CA GLU A 265 17.86 -6.10 9.01
C GLU A 265 18.09 -5.09 10.12
N THR A 266 17.25 -5.20 11.16
CA THR A 266 17.40 -4.46 12.41
C THR A 266 17.34 -5.44 13.58
N LEU A 267 18.27 -5.33 14.52
CA LEU A 267 18.34 -6.20 15.70
C LEU A 267 18.66 -5.40 16.97
N PRO A 268 18.17 -5.81 18.15
CA PRO A 268 18.51 -5.15 19.40
C PRO A 268 19.97 -5.36 19.80
N VAL A 269 20.61 -4.31 20.30
CA VAL A 269 21.86 -4.40 21.03
C VAL A 269 21.52 -4.78 22.46
N GLN A 270 21.96 -5.92 22.94
CA GLN A 270 21.65 -6.41 24.29
C GLN A 270 22.15 -5.44 25.35
N TYR A 271 21.43 -5.28 26.46
CA TYR A 271 21.80 -4.39 27.55
C TYR A 271 23.18 -4.78 28.18
N ARG A 272 23.46 -6.09 28.25
CA ARG A 272 24.73 -6.62 28.73
C ARG A 272 25.91 -6.46 27.77
N ASP A 273 25.64 -6.12 26.52
CA ASP A 273 26.69 -5.85 25.54
C ASP A 273 27.44 -4.57 25.96
N PRO A 274 28.80 -4.61 26.06
CA PRO A 274 29.57 -3.43 26.42
C PRO A 274 29.33 -2.21 25.54
N ARG A 275 28.91 -2.43 24.26
CA ARG A 275 28.56 -1.36 23.32
C ARG A 275 27.35 -0.58 23.79
N PHE A 276 26.37 -1.24 24.47
CA PHE A 276 25.15 -0.57 24.90
C PHE A 276 25.43 0.63 25.78
N ALA A 277 26.26 0.48 26.81
CA ALA A 277 26.59 1.54 27.75
C ALA A 277 27.23 2.75 27.05
N ALA A 278 28.17 2.50 26.15
CA ALA A 278 28.86 3.56 25.40
C ALA A 278 27.89 4.33 24.46
N LEU A 279 27.05 3.60 23.74
CA LEU A 279 26.04 4.18 22.83
C LEU A 279 24.98 4.97 23.62
N ALA A 280 24.53 4.44 24.76
CA ALA A 280 23.56 5.10 25.63
C ALA A 280 24.12 6.40 26.23
N ALA A 281 25.34 6.38 26.76
CA ALA A 281 25.99 7.55 27.32
C ALA A 281 26.17 8.66 26.28
N TYR A 282 26.61 8.30 25.07
CA TYR A 282 26.74 9.24 23.96
C TYR A 282 25.39 9.85 23.59
N ALA A 283 24.35 9.02 23.40
CA ALA A 283 23.02 9.48 23.04
C ALA A 283 22.43 10.42 24.11
N GLN A 284 22.63 10.11 25.39
CA GLN A 284 22.22 10.99 26.50
C GLN A 284 22.90 12.35 26.44
N GLN A 285 24.19 12.41 26.14
CA GLN A 285 24.93 13.68 26.01
C GLN A 285 24.40 14.51 24.84
N VAL A 286 24.25 13.89 23.67
CA VAL A 286 23.70 14.52 22.47
C VAL A 286 22.32 15.09 22.74
N VAL A 287 21.39 14.29 23.27
CA VAL A 287 19.99 14.69 23.47
C VAL A 287 19.87 15.78 24.53
N ARG A 288 20.64 15.71 25.63
CA ARG A 288 20.69 16.82 26.63
C ARG A 288 21.11 18.13 25.99
N ALA A 289 22.11 18.10 25.12
CA ALA A 289 22.60 19.30 24.44
C ALA A 289 21.55 19.91 23.48
N THR A 290 20.53 19.17 23.06
CA THR A 290 19.43 19.71 22.22
C THR A 290 18.43 20.53 23.02
N GLU A 291 18.44 20.47 24.35
CA GLU A 291 17.46 21.08 25.26
C GLU A 291 16.02 20.54 25.08
N LEU A 292 15.85 19.39 24.43
CA LEU A 292 14.56 18.74 24.24
C LEU A 292 13.92 18.41 25.60
N ARG A 293 12.61 18.58 25.69
CA ARG A 293 11.78 18.21 26.85
C ARG A 293 10.46 17.62 26.41
N ARG A 294 9.84 16.81 27.26
CA ARG A 294 8.48 16.24 27.07
C ARG A 294 8.29 15.61 25.71
N SER A 295 9.27 14.87 25.20
CA SER A 295 9.23 14.30 23.86
C SER A 295 9.95 12.97 23.77
N PRO A 296 9.42 12.02 23.01
CA PRO A 296 10.24 10.91 22.54
C PRO A 296 11.33 11.42 21.60
N PHE A 297 12.39 10.62 21.46
CA PHE A 297 13.42 10.86 20.45
C PHE A 297 13.82 9.56 19.75
N HIS A 298 14.30 9.74 18.54
CA HIS A 298 14.92 8.70 17.72
C HIS A 298 16.25 9.26 17.21
N LEU A 299 17.35 8.68 17.65
CA LEU A 299 18.71 9.14 17.36
C LEU A 299 19.43 8.08 16.54
N GLU A 300 19.96 8.46 15.39
CA GLU A 300 20.81 7.61 14.54
C GLU A 300 22.27 8.03 14.67
N LEU A 301 23.16 7.05 14.82
CA LEU A 301 24.59 7.24 14.97
C LEU A 301 25.38 6.13 14.27
N LYS A 302 26.65 6.40 13.99
CA LYS A 302 27.63 5.36 13.67
C LYS A 302 28.70 5.26 14.75
N ALA A 303 29.18 4.04 15.00
CA ALA A 303 30.27 3.80 15.87
C ALA A 303 31.42 3.10 15.13
N ASP A 304 32.62 3.66 15.29
CA ASP A 304 33.89 3.14 14.81
C ASP A 304 34.88 2.99 16.00
N PRO A 305 36.13 2.60 15.81
CA PRO A 305 37.10 2.50 16.91
C PRO A 305 37.33 3.79 17.70
N ALA A 306 37.02 4.96 17.14
CA ALA A 306 37.08 6.25 17.83
C ALA A 306 35.80 6.55 18.66
N GLY A 307 34.82 5.67 18.63
CA GLY A 307 33.57 5.78 19.38
C GLY A 307 32.36 6.21 18.54
N PRO A 308 31.23 6.47 19.20
CA PRO A 308 29.98 6.90 18.55
C PRO A 308 30.10 8.31 17.96
N CYS A 309 29.33 8.54 16.85
CA CYS A 309 29.21 9.84 16.21
C CYS A 309 27.82 10.02 15.59
N LEU A 310 27.16 11.15 15.83
CA LEU A 310 25.79 11.45 15.42
C LEU A 310 25.61 11.53 13.90
N ILE A 311 24.61 10.80 13.38
CA ILE A 311 24.09 10.98 12.04
C ILE A 311 22.94 12.02 12.08
N GLU A 312 21.88 11.71 12.81
CA GLU A 312 20.73 12.61 13.01
C GLU A 312 19.93 12.24 14.28
N VAL A 313 19.10 13.16 14.74
CA VAL A 313 18.14 12.93 15.82
C VAL A 313 16.82 13.61 15.50
N GLY A 314 15.71 12.88 15.67
CA GLY A 314 14.35 13.37 15.52
C GLY A 314 13.62 13.42 16.86
N ALA A 315 12.87 14.49 17.10
CA ALA A 315 12.07 14.68 18.32
C ALA A 315 10.67 14.06 18.18
N ARG A 316 10.63 12.76 17.92
CA ARG A 316 9.42 11.95 17.70
C ARG A 316 9.68 10.48 17.94
N LEU A 317 8.60 9.69 17.96
CA LEU A 317 8.72 8.23 17.94
C LEU A 317 9.44 7.74 16.67
N ALA A 318 10.15 6.62 16.79
CA ALA A 318 10.76 5.95 15.66
C ALA A 318 9.72 5.58 14.60
N GLY A 319 10.03 5.84 13.34
CA GLY A 319 9.15 5.52 12.22
C GLY A 319 9.17 4.04 11.85
N HIS A 320 8.41 3.69 10.82
CA HIS A 320 8.43 2.41 10.10
C HIS A 320 8.25 1.15 10.97
N GLY A 321 7.42 1.23 12.01
CA GLY A 321 7.18 0.09 12.91
C GLY A 321 8.24 -0.11 13.99
N ASN A 322 9.36 0.62 13.97
CA ASN A 322 10.41 0.49 14.97
C ASN A 322 9.91 0.77 16.41
N ALA A 323 8.84 1.56 16.57
CA ALA A 323 8.26 1.77 17.89
C ALA A 323 7.67 0.50 18.48
N PHE A 324 7.07 -0.39 17.67
CA PHE A 324 6.58 -1.70 18.15
C PHE A 324 7.70 -2.65 18.56
N LEU A 325 8.90 -2.50 18.00
CA LEU A 325 10.03 -3.33 18.37
C LEU A 325 10.43 -3.11 19.84
N ASN A 326 10.28 -1.89 20.34
CA ASN A 326 10.60 -1.57 21.74
C ASN A 326 9.68 -2.31 22.72
N GLU A 327 8.39 -2.46 22.39
CA GLU A 327 7.43 -3.20 23.23
C GLU A 327 7.78 -4.68 23.35
N GLN A 328 8.41 -5.25 22.31
CA GLN A 328 8.83 -6.64 22.31
C GLN A 328 10.00 -6.93 23.26
N LEU A 329 10.77 -5.88 23.60
CA LEU A 329 11.98 -6.01 24.43
C LEU A 329 11.69 -6.05 25.92
N HIS A 330 10.72 -5.29 26.40
CA HIS A 330 10.43 -5.13 27.84
C HIS A 330 9.22 -5.98 28.31
N GLY A 331 8.93 -7.07 27.63
CA GLY A 331 7.96 -8.07 28.08
C GLY A 331 6.52 -7.57 28.23
N SER A 332 6.02 -6.81 27.28
CA SER A 332 4.65 -6.21 27.27
C SER A 332 4.32 -5.25 28.42
N ARG A 333 5.30 -4.87 29.25
CA ARG A 333 5.14 -3.88 30.32
C ARG A 333 5.32 -2.44 29.84
N LEU A 334 6.00 -2.25 28.72
CA LEU A 334 6.31 -0.95 28.16
C LEU A 334 5.27 -0.55 27.12
N ASP A 335 4.42 0.39 27.47
CA ASP A 335 3.49 1.02 26.54
C ASP A 335 4.12 2.32 25.98
N LEU A 336 4.86 2.21 24.89
CA LEU A 336 5.50 3.37 24.26
C LEU A 336 4.51 4.37 23.70
N PHE A 337 3.36 3.95 23.26
CA PHE A 337 2.36 4.87 22.70
C PHE A 337 1.72 5.70 23.79
N GLY A 338 1.32 5.05 24.87
CA GLY A 338 0.83 5.72 26.05
C GLY A 338 1.90 6.62 26.66
N LEU A 339 3.12 6.12 26.81
CA LEU A 339 4.24 6.89 27.32
C LEU A 339 4.49 8.15 26.48
N ALA A 340 4.55 8.02 25.15
CA ALA A 340 4.71 9.16 24.26
C ALA A 340 3.54 10.16 24.40
N ALA A 341 2.30 9.67 24.40
CA ALA A 341 1.13 10.54 24.60
C ALA A 341 1.22 11.32 25.91
N HIS A 342 1.59 10.67 26.99
CA HIS A 342 1.76 11.34 28.29
C HIS A 342 2.89 12.37 28.31
N TYR A 343 3.99 12.18 27.59
CA TYR A 343 5.02 13.22 27.49
C TYR A 343 4.53 14.46 26.76
N TYR A 344 3.62 14.34 25.81
CA TYR A 344 3.00 15.46 25.14
C TYR A 344 1.89 16.13 25.98
N LEU A 345 1.28 15.39 26.90
CA LEU A 345 0.35 15.93 27.89
C LEU A 345 1.09 16.67 29.01
N LYS A 346 0.38 17.45 29.79
CA LYS A 346 0.93 18.20 30.94
C LYS A 346 1.34 17.32 32.13
N ALA A 347 1.27 16.02 32.04
CA ALA A 347 1.56 15.12 33.16
C ALA A 347 3.03 15.24 33.59
N ASP A 348 3.24 15.86 34.74
CA ASP A 348 4.55 16.00 35.37
C ASP A 348 4.95 14.75 36.18
N ASP A 349 3.99 13.90 36.49
CA ASP A 349 4.13 12.69 37.28
C ASP A 349 4.21 11.43 36.38
N TYR A 350 5.21 11.38 35.54
CA TYR A 350 5.58 10.09 34.99
C TYR A 350 6.50 9.39 36.00
N GLY A 351 5.96 8.40 36.68
CA GLY A 351 6.75 7.46 37.46
C GLY A 351 7.87 6.84 36.64
N THR A 352 8.76 6.11 37.25
CA THR A 352 9.82 5.37 36.57
C THR A 352 9.28 4.60 35.39
N ILE A 353 9.86 4.84 34.19
CA ILE A 353 9.55 4.07 32.98
C ILE A 353 9.79 2.60 33.32
N PRO A 354 8.81 1.70 33.10
CA PRO A 354 8.91 0.30 33.52
C PRO A 354 9.82 -0.51 32.60
N LEU A 355 11.12 -0.21 32.59
CA LEU A 355 12.11 -0.93 31.80
C LEU A 355 12.50 -2.23 32.51
N ASP A 356 12.41 -3.33 31.81
CA ASP A 356 12.88 -4.66 32.27
C ASP A 356 14.07 -5.11 31.42
N TRP A 357 15.26 -4.80 31.90
CA TRP A 357 16.51 -5.12 31.19
C TRP A 357 16.81 -6.61 31.15
N ASN A 358 16.23 -7.42 32.07
CA ASN A 358 16.37 -8.88 31.99
C ASN A 358 15.49 -9.44 30.87
N ALA A 359 14.25 -8.97 30.75
CA ALA A 359 13.39 -9.32 29.63
C ALA A 359 13.98 -8.83 28.30
N TYR A 360 14.59 -7.63 28.31
CA TYR A 360 15.29 -7.08 27.15
C TYR A 360 16.41 -8.00 26.65
N ASP A 361 17.29 -8.45 27.55
CA ASP A 361 18.40 -9.33 27.21
C ASP A 361 17.98 -10.76 26.86
N ALA A 362 16.83 -11.20 27.37
CA ALA A 362 16.26 -12.48 27.01
C ALA A 362 15.52 -12.46 25.65
N SER A 363 15.27 -11.28 25.08
CA SER A 363 14.53 -11.12 23.84
C SER A 363 15.48 -11.15 22.64
N ALA A 364 15.47 -12.27 21.89
CA ALA A 364 16.14 -12.32 20.60
C ALA A 364 15.09 -12.18 19.50
N PHE A 365 15.18 -11.10 18.71
CA PHE A 365 14.40 -10.93 17.51
C PHE A 365 15.20 -10.21 16.41
N ARG A 366 14.74 -10.35 15.18
CA ARG A 366 15.34 -9.71 14.02
C ARG A 366 14.25 -9.20 13.10
N TYR A 367 14.29 -7.92 12.79
CA TYR A 367 13.40 -7.28 11.85
C TYR A 367 14.03 -7.35 10.46
N VAL A 368 13.43 -8.11 9.55
CA VAL A 368 13.99 -8.46 8.25
C VAL A 368 13.24 -7.75 7.15
N HIS A 369 13.98 -7.12 6.23
CA HIS A 369 13.44 -6.39 5.09
C HIS A 369 13.79 -7.08 3.77
N GLY A 370 12.86 -7.02 2.84
CA GLY A 370 13.08 -7.45 1.47
C GLY A 370 13.86 -6.42 0.66
N VAL A 371 14.73 -6.91 -0.22
CA VAL A 371 15.44 -6.08 -1.20
C VAL A 371 15.05 -6.54 -2.61
N ALA A 372 14.60 -5.61 -3.44
CA ALA A 372 14.25 -5.85 -4.83
C ALA A 372 15.19 -5.08 -5.76
N ASP A 373 15.38 -5.61 -6.97
CA ASP A 373 16.21 -5.04 -8.04
C ASP A 373 15.41 -4.70 -9.32
N GLN A 374 14.10 -4.93 -9.31
CA GLN A 374 13.25 -4.82 -10.48
C GLN A 374 12.28 -3.64 -10.37
N HIS A 375 12.02 -2.98 -11.50
CA HIS A 375 10.98 -1.95 -11.60
C HIS A 375 9.75 -2.52 -12.31
N THR A 376 8.81 -3.04 -11.52
CA THR A 376 7.60 -3.73 -12.00
C THR A 376 6.53 -3.80 -10.91
N ARG A 377 5.61 -4.73 -11.02
CA ARG A 377 4.70 -5.12 -9.93
C ARG A 377 4.95 -6.57 -9.53
N ILE A 378 4.61 -6.94 -8.31
CA ILE A 378 4.65 -8.34 -7.87
C ILE A 378 3.55 -9.10 -8.61
N TYR A 379 3.91 -9.86 -9.63
CA TYR A 379 2.99 -10.71 -10.41
C TYR A 379 3.12 -12.20 -10.04
N ARG A 380 4.18 -12.55 -9.31
CA ARG A 380 4.43 -13.91 -8.80
C ARG A 380 5.00 -13.83 -7.39
N LEU A 381 4.42 -14.58 -6.49
CA LEU A 381 4.80 -14.59 -5.08
C LEU A 381 4.85 -16.03 -4.61
N GLU A 382 6.06 -16.51 -4.27
CA GLU A 382 6.29 -17.87 -3.79
C GLU A 382 6.90 -17.84 -2.39
N GLY A 383 6.69 -18.90 -1.61
CA GLY A 383 7.34 -19.11 -0.33
C GLY A 383 6.68 -18.45 0.88
N VAL A 384 5.59 -17.69 0.72
CA VAL A 384 4.94 -16.98 1.85
C VAL A 384 4.52 -17.95 2.96
N ARG A 385 3.82 -19.03 2.61
CA ARG A 385 3.41 -20.06 3.59
C ARG A 385 4.58 -20.81 4.21
N GLU A 386 5.64 -20.99 3.44
CA GLU A 386 6.85 -21.65 3.92
C GLU A 386 7.56 -20.77 4.94
N VAL A 387 7.61 -19.45 4.70
CA VAL A 387 8.11 -18.47 5.67
C VAL A 387 7.21 -18.42 6.91
N GLU A 388 5.88 -18.38 6.74
CA GLU A 388 4.92 -18.40 7.85
C GLU A 388 4.97 -19.70 8.67
N GLY A 389 5.48 -20.78 8.09
CA GLY A 389 5.67 -22.07 8.75
C GLY A 389 7.03 -22.23 9.45
N LEU A 390 7.93 -21.25 9.39
CA LEU A 390 9.19 -21.29 10.13
C LEU A 390 8.92 -21.10 11.63
N PRO A 391 9.55 -21.87 12.53
CA PRO A 391 9.40 -21.72 13.97
C PRO A 391 9.69 -20.29 14.47
N GLU A 392 10.63 -19.62 13.83
CA GLU A 392 11.07 -18.27 14.18
C GLU A 392 10.17 -17.18 13.61
N PHE A 393 9.25 -17.48 12.68
CA PHE A 393 8.34 -16.49 12.12
C PHE A 393 7.39 -15.98 13.19
N HIS A 394 7.48 -14.68 13.50
CA HIS A 394 6.58 -14.08 14.49
C HIS A 394 5.40 -13.37 13.81
N GLN A 395 5.69 -12.42 12.91
CA GLN A 395 4.64 -11.70 12.19
C GLN A 395 5.16 -10.96 10.95
N TRP A 396 4.25 -10.73 10.00
CA TRP A 396 4.47 -9.75 8.96
C TRP A 396 4.23 -8.33 9.50
N VAL A 397 5.17 -7.43 9.27
CA VAL A 397 4.98 -5.98 9.47
C VAL A 397 4.51 -5.34 8.17
N LYS A 398 5.09 -5.74 7.04
CA LYS A 398 4.66 -5.37 5.70
C LYS A 398 4.61 -6.64 4.85
N PRO A 399 3.48 -7.35 4.77
CA PRO A 399 3.40 -8.56 3.96
C PRO A 399 3.51 -8.23 2.47
N PRO A 400 4.25 -9.04 1.68
CA PRO A 400 4.26 -8.88 0.24
C PRO A 400 2.89 -9.28 -0.31
N ARG A 401 2.40 -8.56 -1.32
CA ARG A 401 1.10 -8.84 -1.96
C ARG A 401 1.22 -8.75 -3.47
N LEU A 402 0.51 -9.64 -4.17
CA LEU A 402 0.39 -9.57 -5.62
C LEU A 402 -0.16 -8.19 -6.05
N GLY A 403 0.40 -7.65 -7.12
CA GLY A 403 0.03 -6.34 -7.64
C GLY A 403 0.70 -5.14 -6.97
N MET A 404 1.37 -5.31 -5.82
CA MET A 404 2.16 -4.22 -5.23
C MET A 404 3.25 -3.76 -6.19
N PRO A 405 3.54 -2.45 -6.22
CA PRO A 405 4.74 -1.94 -6.89
C PRO A 405 5.99 -2.66 -6.36
N LEU A 406 6.83 -3.12 -7.27
CA LEU A 406 8.14 -3.67 -6.98
C LEU A 406 9.16 -2.76 -7.65
N GLU A 407 9.83 -1.96 -6.87
CA GLU A 407 10.85 -1.02 -7.33
C GLU A 407 12.21 -1.44 -6.80
N PRO A 408 13.30 -1.11 -7.51
CA PRO A 408 14.63 -1.29 -6.94
C PRO A 408 14.68 -0.61 -5.56
N THR A 409 14.96 -1.40 -4.53
CA THR A 409 14.98 -0.90 -3.16
C THR A 409 16.08 0.14 -2.99
N ARG A 410 15.72 1.33 -2.56
CA ARG A 410 16.60 2.49 -2.36
C ARG A 410 16.46 3.10 -0.97
N ASP A 411 15.32 2.87 -0.34
CA ASP A 411 14.93 3.41 0.96
C ASP A 411 13.89 2.50 1.63
N MET A 412 13.46 2.84 2.83
CA MET A 412 12.48 2.06 3.60
C MET A 412 11.10 1.96 2.94
N LEU A 413 10.72 2.91 2.10
CA LEU A 413 9.39 2.90 1.44
C LEU A 413 9.35 1.95 0.25
N SER A 414 10.49 1.78 -0.43
CA SER A 414 10.66 0.89 -1.58
C SER A 414 10.93 -0.57 -1.21
N MET A 415 10.97 -0.92 0.09
CA MET A 415 11.08 -2.31 0.53
C MET A 415 9.84 -3.11 0.18
N PRO A 416 9.96 -4.26 -0.51
CA PRO A 416 8.80 -5.05 -0.95
C PRO A 416 8.09 -5.78 0.18
N TYR A 417 8.77 -6.10 1.27
CA TYR A 417 8.21 -6.72 2.47
C TYR A 417 9.05 -6.44 3.70
N SER A 418 8.44 -6.64 4.87
CA SER A 418 9.13 -6.64 6.17
C SER A 418 8.45 -7.61 7.12
N LEU A 419 9.24 -8.34 7.90
CA LEU A 419 8.75 -9.32 8.86
C LEU A 419 9.61 -9.35 10.13
N LEU A 420 9.04 -9.81 11.23
CA LEU A 420 9.72 -10.01 12.50
C LEU A 420 9.94 -11.50 12.71
N LEU A 421 11.19 -11.86 12.97
CA LEU A 421 11.61 -13.19 13.44
C LEU A 421 11.90 -13.12 14.94
N LYS A 422 11.57 -14.18 15.70
CA LYS A 422 11.91 -14.37 17.11
C LYS A 422 12.54 -15.73 17.30
N GLY A 423 13.51 -15.83 18.21
CA GLY A 423 14.20 -17.09 18.49
C GLY A 423 15.13 -16.97 19.68
N ASP A 424 16.02 -17.93 19.84
CA ASP A 424 16.87 -18.08 21.03
C ASP A 424 18.21 -17.33 20.92
N SER A 425 18.68 -17.05 19.69
CA SER A 425 19.93 -16.34 19.48
C SER A 425 19.96 -15.51 18.20
N GLN A 426 20.79 -14.47 18.17
CA GLN A 426 20.96 -13.60 17.00
C GLN A 426 21.61 -14.33 15.82
N GLU A 427 22.51 -15.29 16.07
CA GLU A 427 23.17 -16.10 15.06
C GLU A 427 22.16 -16.98 14.33
N HIS A 428 21.28 -17.66 15.09
CA HIS A 428 20.23 -18.49 14.53
C HIS A 428 19.25 -17.65 13.70
N LEU A 429 18.86 -16.50 14.21
CA LEU A 429 17.98 -15.59 13.50
C LEU A 429 18.62 -14.99 12.23
N ALA A 430 19.95 -14.76 12.21
CA ALA A 430 20.66 -14.34 11.01
C ALA A 430 20.61 -15.42 9.91
N PHE A 431 20.79 -16.68 10.31
CA PHE A 431 20.63 -17.81 9.39
C PHE A 431 19.21 -17.91 8.86
N THR A 432 18.21 -17.80 9.74
CA THR A 432 16.78 -17.81 9.35
C THR A 432 16.43 -16.63 8.44
N ALA A 433 16.97 -15.42 8.67
CA ALA A 433 16.79 -14.27 7.79
C ALA A 433 17.33 -14.52 6.37
N SER A 434 18.47 -15.19 6.27
CA SER A 434 19.02 -15.61 4.97
C SER A 434 18.11 -16.64 4.29
N ARG A 435 17.59 -17.62 5.02
CA ARG A 435 16.62 -18.59 4.51
C ARG A 435 15.32 -17.92 4.03
N VAL A 436 14.80 -16.94 4.75
CA VAL A 436 13.62 -16.17 4.31
C VAL A 436 13.85 -15.55 2.93
N ARG A 437 15.03 -14.98 2.67
CA ARG A 437 15.37 -14.40 1.35
C ARG A 437 15.52 -15.45 0.26
N GLU A 438 15.91 -16.67 0.62
CA GLU A 438 15.97 -17.80 -0.32
C GLU A 438 14.60 -18.38 -0.62
N ILE A 439 13.74 -18.52 0.38
CA ILE A 439 12.38 -19.09 0.28
C ILE A 439 11.46 -18.10 -0.45
N LEU A 440 11.46 -16.82 -0.03
CA LEU A 440 10.54 -15.82 -0.54
C LEU A 440 11.03 -15.25 -1.87
N LYS A 441 10.36 -15.60 -2.95
CA LYS A 441 10.71 -15.17 -4.31
C LYS A 441 9.65 -14.26 -4.89
N LEU A 442 10.08 -13.03 -5.19
CA LEU A 442 9.27 -12.02 -5.87
C LEU A 442 9.70 -11.96 -7.32
N ASN A 443 8.85 -12.35 -8.26
CA ASN A 443 9.07 -12.24 -9.70
C ASN A 443 10.40 -12.82 -10.22
N ARG A 444 11.12 -13.64 -9.48
CA ARG A 444 12.40 -14.17 -9.96
C ARG A 444 12.19 -14.91 -11.28
N SER A 445 12.78 -14.38 -12.33
CA SER A 445 12.83 -15.01 -13.62
C SER A 445 13.72 -16.24 -13.54
N VAL A 446 13.12 -17.40 -13.54
CA VAL A 446 13.81 -18.57 -14.09
C VAL A 446 14.05 -18.24 -15.56
N GLY A 447 15.29 -18.31 -16.05
CA GLY A 447 15.62 -17.98 -17.44
C GLY A 447 14.63 -18.64 -18.40
N MET A 448 14.34 -18.03 -19.58
CA MET A 448 13.22 -18.45 -20.46
C MET A 448 13.17 -19.95 -20.76
N ALA A 449 14.31 -20.64 -20.81
CA ALA A 449 14.38 -22.10 -20.97
C ALA A 449 13.92 -22.86 -19.71
N ARG A 450 14.15 -22.33 -18.51
CA ARG A 450 13.61 -22.89 -17.25
C ARG A 450 12.16 -22.48 -16.99
N ARG A 451 11.68 -21.34 -17.53
CA ARG A 451 10.27 -20.92 -17.43
C ARG A 451 9.34 -21.94 -18.10
N ALA A 452 9.67 -22.38 -19.30
CA ALA A 452 8.90 -23.43 -19.99
C ALA A 452 8.91 -24.77 -19.22
N ILE A 453 10.05 -25.13 -18.61
CA ILE A 453 10.20 -26.39 -17.89
C ILE A 453 9.49 -26.34 -16.53
N VAL A 454 9.59 -25.26 -15.77
CA VAL A 454 8.96 -25.15 -14.43
C VAL A 454 7.45 -25.00 -14.54
N THR A 455 6.95 -24.23 -15.51
CA THR A 455 5.49 -24.11 -15.76
C THR A 455 4.94 -25.46 -16.24
N THR A 456 5.66 -26.15 -17.13
CA THR A 456 5.27 -27.48 -17.63
C THR A 456 5.37 -28.55 -16.53
N LEU A 457 6.39 -28.50 -15.65
CA LEU A 457 6.55 -29.44 -14.53
C LEU A 457 5.55 -29.16 -13.39
N ALA A 458 5.20 -27.89 -13.12
CA ALA A 458 4.16 -27.55 -12.15
C ALA A 458 2.78 -28.00 -12.65
N GLN A 459 2.47 -27.76 -13.91
CA GLN A 459 1.25 -28.27 -14.55
C GLN A 459 1.25 -29.81 -14.59
N ALA A 460 2.36 -30.46 -14.97
CA ALA A 460 2.50 -31.90 -14.97
C ALA A 460 2.40 -32.50 -13.56
N ARG A 461 2.94 -31.86 -12.53
CA ARG A 461 2.77 -32.26 -11.11
C ARG A 461 1.34 -32.13 -10.63
N CYS A 462 0.63 -31.08 -11.03
CA CYS A 462 -0.79 -30.88 -10.73
C CYS A 462 -1.65 -31.96 -11.40
N TYR A 463 -1.41 -32.24 -12.69
CA TYR A 463 -2.06 -33.33 -13.43
C TYR A 463 -1.70 -34.72 -12.85
N ALA A 464 -0.43 -34.95 -12.52
CA ALA A 464 0.02 -36.22 -11.92
C ALA A 464 -0.56 -36.43 -10.51
N ARG A 465 -0.75 -35.35 -9.71
CA ARG A 465 -1.38 -35.42 -8.39
C ARG A 465 -2.89 -35.69 -8.50
N SER A 466 -3.58 -35.04 -9.43
CA SER A 466 -4.98 -35.32 -9.75
C SER A 466 -5.18 -36.73 -10.33
N ALA A 467 -4.26 -37.19 -11.19
CA ALA A 467 -4.27 -38.55 -11.72
C ALA A 467 -3.96 -39.60 -10.64
N ARG A 468 -3.02 -39.34 -9.71
CA ARG A 468 -2.76 -40.24 -8.56
C ARG A 468 -3.93 -40.33 -7.60
N VAL A 469 -4.62 -39.24 -7.31
CA VAL A 469 -5.82 -39.28 -6.48
C VAL A 469 -6.94 -40.06 -7.15
N ARG A 470 -7.13 -39.91 -8.45
CA ARG A 470 -8.10 -40.74 -9.24
C ARG A 470 -7.69 -42.21 -9.40
N LEU A 471 -6.41 -42.48 -9.58
CA LEU A 471 -5.89 -43.85 -9.66
C LEU A 471 -5.91 -44.57 -8.29
N ALA A 472 -5.67 -43.81 -7.17
CA ALA A 472 -5.78 -44.39 -5.83
C ALA A 472 -7.23 -44.71 -5.46
N SER A 473 -8.22 -43.96 -5.97
CA SER A 473 -9.64 -44.28 -5.79
C SER A 473 -10.11 -45.45 -6.65
N LEU A 474 -9.27 -45.94 -7.62
CA LEU A 474 -9.55 -47.05 -8.51
C LEU A 474 -8.75 -48.31 -8.13
N ALA A 475 -7.97 -48.30 -7.05
CA ALA A 475 -7.26 -49.46 -6.57
C ALA A 475 -8.27 -50.51 -6.13
N GLY A 476 -8.47 -51.52 -6.97
CA GLY A 476 -9.46 -52.60 -6.80
C GLY A 476 -10.48 -52.72 -7.94
N THR A 477 -10.41 -51.89 -8.98
CA THR A 477 -11.34 -51.89 -10.12
C THR A 477 -10.77 -52.72 -11.29
N PRO A 478 -11.59 -53.56 -11.99
CA PRO A 478 -11.12 -54.38 -13.12
C PRO A 478 -10.59 -53.54 -14.30
N GLU A 479 -9.57 -54.05 -15.01
CA GLU A 479 -8.84 -53.37 -16.09
C GLU A 479 -9.71 -52.77 -17.21
N GLY A 480 -10.90 -53.31 -17.48
CA GLY A 480 -11.82 -52.81 -18.52
C GLY A 480 -12.41 -51.40 -18.27
N VAL A 481 -12.26 -50.83 -17.07
CA VAL A 481 -12.78 -49.51 -16.71
C VAL A 481 -11.72 -48.42 -16.81
N ILE A 482 -10.46 -48.79 -16.95
CA ILE A 482 -9.32 -47.85 -16.99
C ILE A 482 -9.20 -47.12 -18.35
N GLU A 483 -9.58 -47.78 -19.42
CA GLU A 483 -9.43 -47.29 -20.81
C GLU A 483 -10.31 -46.04 -21.12
N PRO A 484 -11.58 -45.94 -20.69
CA PRO A 484 -12.41 -44.72 -20.86
C PRO A 484 -11.87 -43.52 -20.09
N ILE A 485 -11.23 -43.76 -18.93
CA ILE A 485 -10.68 -42.68 -18.08
C ILE A 485 -9.39 -42.13 -18.67
N ALA A 486 -8.54 -42.98 -19.25
CA ALA A 486 -7.34 -42.57 -19.97
C ALA A 486 -7.68 -41.69 -21.20
N ARG A 487 -8.80 -41.95 -21.87
CA ARG A 487 -9.30 -41.14 -23.01
C ARG A 487 -9.83 -39.77 -22.59
N SER A 488 -10.25 -39.57 -21.34
CA SER A 488 -10.76 -38.28 -20.84
C SER A 488 -9.65 -37.29 -20.49
N ILE A 489 -8.39 -37.72 -20.40
CA ILE A 489 -7.25 -36.82 -20.12
C ILE A 489 -6.73 -36.26 -21.46
N SER A 490 -7.44 -35.23 -21.94
CA SER A 490 -7.04 -34.52 -23.16
C SER A 490 -5.82 -33.63 -22.93
N VAL A 491 -4.69 -34.01 -23.53
CA VAL A 491 -3.45 -33.23 -23.56
C VAL A 491 -3.44 -32.34 -24.81
N ARG A 492 -4.53 -31.56 -25.03
CA ARG A 492 -4.56 -30.58 -26.12
C ARG A 492 -3.68 -29.37 -25.78
N GLY A 493 -2.67 -29.14 -26.60
CA GLY A 493 -1.89 -27.88 -26.58
C GLY A 493 -0.42 -28.01 -26.16
N MET A 494 0.09 -29.20 -25.85
CA MET A 494 1.51 -29.36 -25.52
C MET A 494 2.34 -29.64 -26.79
N ALA A 495 3.47 -28.94 -26.95
CA ALA A 495 4.42 -29.24 -28.01
C ALA A 495 5.02 -30.65 -27.86
N LEU A 496 5.40 -31.31 -28.98
CA LEU A 496 5.88 -32.71 -29.02
C LEU A 496 6.98 -33.04 -27.97
N ARG A 497 7.92 -32.11 -27.75
CA ARG A 497 9.01 -32.27 -26.74
C ARG A 497 8.52 -32.26 -25.29
N SER A 498 7.41 -31.64 -25.00
CA SER A 498 6.80 -31.64 -23.66
C SER A 498 6.09 -32.97 -23.37
N ARG A 499 5.58 -33.65 -24.42
CA ARG A 499 4.95 -35.00 -24.34
C ARG A 499 5.95 -36.07 -23.95
N GLU A 500 7.17 -36.04 -24.51
CA GLU A 500 8.25 -36.97 -24.14
C GLU A 500 8.73 -36.79 -22.70
N LEU A 501 8.80 -35.58 -22.21
CA LEU A 501 9.18 -35.28 -20.81
C LEU A 501 8.14 -35.75 -19.80
N VAL A 502 6.85 -35.60 -20.11
CA VAL A 502 5.75 -36.13 -19.29
C VAL A 502 5.72 -37.66 -19.33
N ALA A 503 5.95 -38.27 -20.48
CA ALA A 503 6.06 -39.72 -20.62
C ALA A 503 7.25 -40.28 -19.80
N ARG A 504 8.41 -39.63 -19.80
CA ARG A 504 9.57 -40.00 -18.95
C ARG A 504 9.33 -39.78 -17.46
N ALA A 505 8.61 -38.71 -17.05
CA ALA A 505 8.29 -38.45 -15.65
C ALA A 505 7.23 -39.42 -15.07
N LEU A 506 6.33 -39.90 -15.90
CA LEU A 506 5.35 -40.93 -15.56
C LEU A 506 5.91 -42.37 -15.71
N GLY A 507 7.07 -42.52 -16.30
CA GLY A 507 7.58 -43.69 -16.97
C GLY A 507 8.33 -44.72 -16.15
N LYS A 508 7.95 -45.06 -14.93
CA LYS A 508 8.33 -46.39 -14.38
C LYS A 508 7.14 -47.24 -13.92
N THR A 509 5.92 -46.74 -14.00
CA THR A 509 4.75 -47.46 -13.49
C THR A 509 3.73 -47.89 -14.56
N VAL A 510 3.87 -47.40 -15.80
CA VAL A 510 2.95 -47.78 -16.88
C VAL A 510 3.77 -48.11 -18.13
N ARG A 511 4.16 -49.37 -18.27
CA ARG A 511 4.61 -49.92 -19.56
C ARG A 511 3.39 -50.08 -20.46
N LYS A 512 3.38 -49.34 -21.58
CA LYS A 512 2.38 -49.30 -22.66
C LYS A 512 1.10 -48.51 -22.37
N VAL A 513 1.17 -47.20 -22.63
CA VAL A 513 0.03 -46.44 -23.15
C VAL A 513 0.42 -45.99 -24.56
N GLN A 514 -0.17 -46.58 -25.57
CA GLN A 514 -0.07 -46.10 -26.95
C GLN A 514 -0.84 -44.79 -27.07
N LEU A 515 -0.13 -43.70 -27.38
CA LEU A 515 -0.74 -42.42 -27.70
C LEU A 515 -1.42 -42.53 -29.09
N LEU A 516 -2.73 -42.68 -29.09
CA LEU A 516 -3.53 -42.59 -30.31
C LEU A 516 -3.72 -41.12 -30.71
N GLU A 517 -3.30 -40.80 -31.93
CA GLU A 517 -3.65 -39.55 -32.59
C GLU A 517 -5.15 -39.55 -32.91
N ILE A 518 -5.88 -38.54 -32.37
CA ILE A 518 -7.26 -38.31 -32.79
C ILE A 518 -7.27 -37.05 -33.67
N GLY A 519 -7.46 -37.30 -34.98
CA GLY A 519 -7.70 -36.30 -36.00
C GLY A 519 -9.01 -35.51 -35.71
N GLY A 520 -9.01 -34.29 -36.17
CA GLY A 520 -10.10 -33.35 -35.90
C GLY A 520 -11.42 -33.70 -36.56
N ALA A 521 -12.50 -33.46 -35.85
CA ALA A 521 -13.79 -33.06 -36.41
C ALA A 521 -14.57 -32.35 -35.29
N GLY A 522 -15.20 -31.22 -35.62
CA GLY A 522 -15.93 -30.40 -34.67
C GLY A 522 -17.20 -31.10 -34.19
N SER A 523 -17.46 -30.97 -32.93
CA SER A 523 -18.82 -30.95 -32.37
C SER A 523 -18.83 -30.25 -31.06
N SER A 524 -19.75 -29.30 -30.92
CA SER A 524 -20.13 -28.65 -29.70
C SER A 524 -20.61 -29.69 -28.68
N SER A 525 -19.82 -29.96 -27.65
CA SER A 525 -20.31 -30.71 -26.49
C SER A 525 -20.63 -29.74 -25.36
N ALA A 526 -21.92 -29.63 -25.09
CA ALA A 526 -22.41 -29.05 -23.84
C ALA A 526 -21.74 -29.78 -22.67
N HIS A 527 -21.01 -29.03 -21.84
CA HIS A 527 -20.52 -29.55 -20.56
C HIS A 527 -21.74 -29.79 -19.67
N ALA A 528 -22.06 -31.06 -19.44
CA ALA A 528 -22.99 -31.44 -18.37
C ALA A 528 -22.34 -31.01 -17.03
N ALA A 529 -22.93 -29.98 -16.45
CA ALA A 529 -22.51 -29.43 -15.15
C ALA A 529 -22.78 -30.48 -14.05
N ALA A 530 -21.82 -30.66 -13.14
CA ALA A 530 -22.05 -31.40 -11.90
C ALA A 530 -23.21 -30.77 -11.12
N PRO A 531 -24.02 -31.55 -10.37
CA PRO A 531 -25.23 -31.03 -9.68
C PRO A 531 -25.00 -29.81 -8.80
N ASP A 532 -23.78 -29.64 -8.27
CA ASP A 532 -23.39 -28.50 -7.43
C ASP A 532 -23.17 -27.19 -8.24
N SER A 533 -22.80 -27.26 -9.50
CA SER A 533 -22.50 -26.07 -10.30
C SER A 533 -23.76 -25.31 -10.71
N ALA A 534 -24.87 -25.99 -10.91
CA ALA A 534 -26.14 -25.36 -11.25
C ALA A 534 -26.71 -24.55 -10.07
N ALA A 535 -26.63 -25.09 -8.86
CA ALA A 535 -27.06 -24.39 -7.62
C ALA A 535 -26.19 -23.17 -7.36
N ARG A 536 -24.87 -23.28 -7.56
CA ARG A 536 -23.92 -22.18 -7.41
C ARG A 536 -24.18 -21.07 -8.44
N SER A 537 -24.46 -21.42 -9.69
CA SER A 537 -24.82 -20.47 -10.74
C SER A 537 -26.14 -19.75 -10.42
N ALA A 538 -27.18 -20.49 -9.97
CA ALA A 538 -28.44 -19.93 -9.57
C ALA A 538 -28.30 -18.92 -8.41
N ALA A 539 -27.42 -19.16 -7.45
CA ALA A 539 -27.14 -18.25 -6.34
C ALA A 539 -26.52 -16.92 -6.84
N ILE A 540 -25.60 -16.96 -7.82
CA ILE A 540 -25.01 -15.75 -8.43
C ILE A 540 -26.07 -14.97 -9.22
N VAL A 541 -26.88 -15.65 -10.02
CA VAL A 541 -27.99 -15.04 -10.78
C VAL A 541 -29.00 -14.39 -9.82
N GLN A 542 -29.36 -15.07 -8.74
CA GLN A 542 -30.27 -14.54 -7.72
C GLN A 542 -29.70 -13.30 -7.04
N TRP A 543 -28.41 -13.33 -6.63
CA TRP A 543 -27.73 -12.15 -6.08
C TRP A 543 -27.74 -10.99 -7.08
N ALA A 544 -27.39 -11.24 -8.34
CA ALA A 544 -27.36 -10.21 -9.37
C ALA A 544 -28.76 -9.60 -9.59
N ARG A 545 -29.81 -10.42 -9.63
CA ARG A 545 -31.21 -9.97 -9.75
C ARG A 545 -31.66 -9.15 -8.55
N GLN A 546 -31.32 -9.56 -7.34
CA GLN A 546 -31.77 -8.93 -6.09
C GLN A 546 -30.97 -7.68 -5.72
N TYR A 547 -29.67 -7.64 -6.05
CA TYR A 547 -28.79 -6.53 -5.71
C TYR A 547 -28.57 -5.60 -6.91
N LEU A 548 -27.99 -6.09 -8.00
CA LEU A 548 -27.66 -5.25 -9.16
C LEU A 548 -28.90 -4.81 -9.95
N GLY A 549 -29.90 -5.67 -10.01
CA GLY A 549 -31.14 -5.44 -10.78
C GLY A 549 -32.20 -4.60 -10.07
N ARG A 550 -31.95 -4.08 -8.86
CA ARG A 550 -32.91 -3.26 -8.09
C ARG A 550 -32.38 -1.86 -7.80
N PRO A 551 -33.30 -0.88 -7.60
CA PRO A 551 -32.93 0.42 -7.06
C PRO A 551 -32.29 0.27 -5.67
N HIS A 552 -31.38 1.18 -5.35
CA HIS A 552 -30.75 1.22 -4.03
C HIS A 552 -30.68 2.66 -3.52
N ALA A 553 -31.17 2.92 -2.30
CA ALA A 553 -31.28 4.27 -1.73
C ALA A 553 -29.93 5.04 -1.71
N ARG A 554 -28.82 4.31 -1.55
CA ARG A 554 -27.46 4.89 -1.52
C ARG A 554 -26.84 5.07 -2.90
N LEU A 555 -27.54 4.71 -3.99
CA LEU A 555 -26.95 4.81 -5.33
C LEU A 555 -26.72 6.26 -5.77
N GLY A 556 -27.52 7.22 -5.25
CA GLY A 556 -27.42 8.63 -5.60
C GLY A 556 -28.10 8.99 -6.93
N ARG A 557 -28.87 8.05 -7.51
CA ARG A 557 -29.71 8.24 -8.70
C ARG A 557 -30.89 7.25 -8.68
N PRO A 558 -31.97 7.51 -9.39
CA PRO A 558 -33.05 6.56 -9.57
C PRO A 558 -32.63 5.34 -10.40
N GLY A 559 -33.43 4.26 -10.33
CA GLY A 559 -33.26 3.05 -11.11
C GLY A 559 -32.30 2.02 -10.49
N ALA A 560 -32.14 0.90 -11.19
CA ALA A 560 -31.32 -0.22 -10.74
C ALA A 560 -29.81 0.14 -10.66
N ILE A 561 -29.07 -0.56 -9.78
CA ILE A 561 -27.61 -0.42 -9.70
C ILE A 561 -26.96 -0.65 -11.08
N CYS A 562 -27.31 -1.75 -11.74
CA CYS A 562 -26.91 -2.04 -13.11
C CYS A 562 -28.17 -2.11 -14.00
N PRO A 563 -28.37 -1.17 -14.92
CA PRO A 563 -29.57 -1.14 -15.77
C PRO A 563 -29.65 -2.29 -16.77
N PHE A 564 -28.57 -3.02 -16.98
CA PHE A 564 -28.47 -4.15 -17.92
C PHE A 564 -28.89 -5.48 -17.30
N VAL A 565 -28.50 -5.71 -16.04
CA VAL A 565 -28.51 -7.03 -15.42
C VAL A 565 -29.87 -7.72 -15.45
N ARG A 566 -30.94 -6.96 -15.24
CA ARG A 566 -32.30 -7.54 -15.26
C ARG A 566 -32.65 -8.08 -16.64
N LYS A 567 -32.46 -7.26 -17.67
CA LYS A 567 -32.73 -7.67 -19.06
C LYS A 567 -31.77 -8.80 -19.48
N THR A 568 -30.50 -8.77 -19.10
CA THR A 568 -29.55 -9.84 -19.37
C THR A 568 -30.00 -11.18 -18.79
N ILE A 569 -30.52 -11.18 -17.54
CA ILE A 569 -31.05 -12.39 -16.91
C ILE A 569 -32.38 -12.85 -17.58
N ASP A 570 -33.29 -11.92 -17.87
CA ASP A 570 -34.59 -12.23 -18.44
C ASP A 570 -34.49 -12.76 -19.89
N LEU A 571 -33.38 -12.43 -20.59
CA LEU A 571 -33.06 -12.95 -21.93
C LEU A 571 -32.17 -14.20 -21.90
N ASP A 572 -31.86 -14.77 -20.73
CA ASP A 572 -30.95 -15.92 -20.54
C ASP A 572 -29.56 -15.67 -21.12
N GLN A 573 -29.10 -14.40 -21.08
CA GLN A 573 -27.80 -13.95 -21.57
C GLN A 573 -26.78 -13.71 -20.45
N PHE A 574 -27.10 -14.13 -19.19
CA PHE A 574 -26.24 -13.99 -18.01
C PHE A 574 -25.45 -15.27 -17.77
N LEU A 575 -24.27 -15.36 -18.36
CA LEU A 575 -23.43 -16.55 -18.32
C LEU A 575 -22.56 -16.55 -17.07
N VAL A 576 -22.52 -17.66 -16.33
CA VAL A 576 -21.68 -17.80 -15.14
C VAL A 576 -20.68 -18.93 -15.36
N LYS A 577 -19.40 -18.66 -15.14
CA LYS A 577 -18.30 -19.61 -15.25
C LYS A 577 -17.50 -19.65 -13.95
N PHE A 578 -17.27 -20.83 -13.40
CA PHE A 578 -16.51 -21.03 -12.18
C PHE A 578 -15.08 -21.51 -12.48
N TYR A 579 -14.12 -20.92 -11.75
CA TYR A 579 -12.69 -21.25 -11.82
C TYR A 579 -12.22 -21.62 -10.42
N ASP A 580 -12.44 -22.87 -10.04
CA ASP A 580 -12.18 -23.39 -8.69
C ASP A 580 -10.68 -23.58 -8.39
N ASP A 581 -9.84 -23.60 -9.42
CA ASP A 581 -8.40 -23.74 -9.34
C ASP A 581 -7.64 -22.39 -9.22
N VAL A 582 -8.37 -21.26 -9.26
CA VAL A 582 -7.79 -19.93 -9.18
C VAL A 582 -7.82 -19.41 -7.73
N ASP A 583 -6.63 -19.30 -7.12
CA ASP A 583 -6.46 -18.77 -5.76
C ASP A 583 -5.93 -17.32 -5.71
N GLY A 584 -5.66 -16.72 -6.89
CA GLY A 584 -5.17 -15.34 -7.04
C GLY A 584 -3.68 -15.16 -6.77
N THR A 585 -2.90 -16.23 -6.66
CA THR A 585 -1.45 -16.15 -6.45
C THR A 585 -0.67 -15.93 -7.76
N ASP A 586 -1.25 -16.28 -8.92
CA ASP A 586 -0.68 -16.04 -10.25
C ASP A 586 -1.52 -15.03 -11.03
N LEU A 587 -1.15 -13.76 -10.93
CA LEU A 587 -1.83 -12.65 -11.64
C LEU A 587 -1.64 -12.75 -13.16
N ALA A 588 -0.52 -13.31 -13.64
CA ALA A 588 -0.26 -13.44 -15.07
C ALA A 588 -1.18 -14.51 -15.69
N ALA A 589 -1.36 -15.63 -14.99
CA ALA A 589 -2.30 -16.67 -15.40
C ALA A 589 -3.74 -16.14 -15.36
N LEU A 590 -4.13 -15.44 -14.29
CA LEU A 590 -5.45 -14.83 -14.17
C LEU A 590 -5.70 -13.79 -15.26
N ARG A 591 -4.71 -12.94 -15.56
CA ARG A 591 -4.75 -12.00 -16.69
C ARG A 591 -4.93 -12.72 -18.03
N GLY A 592 -4.14 -13.77 -18.25
CA GLY A 592 -4.24 -14.62 -19.46
C GLY A 592 -5.63 -15.21 -19.61
N LEU A 593 -6.20 -15.75 -18.53
CA LEU A 593 -7.55 -16.30 -18.45
C LEU A 593 -8.60 -15.25 -18.82
N VAL A 594 -8.56 -14.07 -18.21
CA VAL A 594 -9.53 -13.00 -18.48
C VAL A 594 -9.46 -12.55 -19.93
N LEU A 595 -8.26 -12.41 -20.51
CA LEU A 595 -8.10 -12.06 -21.93
C LEU A 595 -8.58 -13.18 -22.86
N GLN A 596 -8.37 -14.43 -22.51
CA GLN A 596 -8.87 -15.58 -23.25
C GLN A 596 -10.40 -15.63 -23.22
N GLU A 597 -11.00 -15.49 -22.03
CA GLU A 597 -12.46 -15.47 -21.86
C GLU A 597 -13.11 -14.27 -22.55
N SER A 598 -12.47 -13.10 -22.51
CA SER A 598 -12.95 -11.92 -23.25
C SER A 598 -12.99 -12.15 -24.76
N ARG A 599 -11.95 -12.80 -25.33
CA ARG A 599 -11.93 -13.15 -26.77
C ARG A 599 -12.96 -14.22 -27.10
N SER A 600 -13.09 -15.24 -26.26
CA SER A 600 -14.09 -16.30 -26.40
C SER A 600 -15.49 -15.73 -26.37
N PHE A 601 -15.80 -14.91 -25.36
CA PHE A 601 -17.09 -14.24 -25.18
C PHE A 601 -17.46 -13.41 -26.42
N ARG A 602 -16.55 -12.55 -26.90
CA ARG A 602 -16.80 -11.73 -28.09
C ARG A 602 -17.09 -12.57 -29.34
N LYS A 603 -16.47 -13.74 -29.47
CA LYS A 603 -16.66 -14.66 -30.59
C LYS A 603 -17.99 -15.41 -30.50
N THR A 604 -18.35 -15.89 -29.33
CA THR A 604 -19.53 -16.73 -29.12
C THR A 604 -20.83 -15.92 -28.93
N HIS A 605 -20.70 -14.68 -28.42
CA HIS A 605 -21.80 -13.77 -28.15
C HIS A 605 -21.49 -12.41 -28.81
N PRO A 606 -21.52 -12.32 -30.15
CA PRO A 606 -21.19 -11.07 -30.83
C PRO A 606 -22.28 -10.01 -30.55
N ARG A 607 -21.86 -8.75 -30.38
CA ARG A 607 -22.75 -7.61 -30.13
C ARG A 607 -23.84 -7.46 -31.21
N SER A 608 -23.53 -7.83 -32.44
CA SER A 608 -24.45 -7.76 -33.60
C SER A 608 -25.52 -8.85 -33.62
N ALA A 609 -25.44 -9.86 -32.75
CA ALA A 609 -26.49 -10.86 -32.62
C ALA A 609 -27.77 -10.24 -32.05
N PRO A 610 -28.94 -10.83 -32.31
CA PRO A 610 -30.16 -10.44 -31.63
C PRO A 610 -29.94 -10.46 -30.12
N ASP A 611 -30.28 -9.34 -29.45
CA ASP A 611 -30.02 -9.12 -28.01
C ASP A 611 -28.57 -9.25 -27.54
N GLY A 612 -27.59 -9.38 -28.45
CA GLY A 612 -26.18 -9.54 -28.14
C GLY A 612 -25.59 -8.46 -27.24
N LEU A 613 -26.09 -7.23 -27.33
CA LEU A 613 -25.72 -6.13 -26.44
C LEU A 613 -25.94 -6.47 -24.95
N PHE A 614 -26.94 -7.28 -24.65
CA PHE A 614 -27.31 -7.66 -23.29
C PHE A 614 -26.59 -8.93 -22.80
N SER A 615 -25.75 -9.53 -23.63
CA SER A 615 -24.92 -10.66 -23.19
C SER A 615 -23.85 -10.22 -22.18
N SER A 616 -23.64 -11.05 -21.16
CA SER A 616 -22.57 -10.88 -20.19
C SER A 616 -22.02 -12.24 -19.72
N VAL A 617 -20.73 -12.29 -19.42
CA VAL A 617 -20.12 -13.44 -18.77
C VAL A 617 -19.53 -13.03 -17.43
N VAL A 618 -19.81 -13.80 -16.39
CA VAL A 618 -19.31 -13.60 -15.03
C VAL A 618 -18.34 -14.74 -14.71
N LEU A 619 -17.07 -14.38 -14.55
CA LEU A 619 -15.99 -15.29 -14.16
C LEU A 619 -15.93 -15.30 -12.65
N VAL A 620 -16.28 -16.41 -12.00
CA VAL A 620 -16.34 -16.56 -10.54
C VAL A 620 -15.12 -17.34 -10.06
N PHE A 621 -14.48 -16.86 -9.01
CA PHE A 621 -13.25 -17.41 -8.43
C PHE A 621 -13.46 -17.80 -6.96
N PRO A 622 -14.17 -18.90 -6.65
CA PRO A 622 -14.62 -19.21 -5.28
C PRO A 622 -13.48 -19.40 -4.29
N HIS A 623 -12.34 -19.86 -4.77
CA HIS A 623 -11.15 -20.13 -3.95
C HIS A 623 -10.12 -18.98 -3.98
N LEU A 624 -10.46 -17.83 -4.59
CA LEU A 624 -9.65 -16.64 -4.49
C LEU A 624 -9.58 -16.22 -3.02
N ARG A 625 -8.36 -16.19 -2.46
CA ARG A 625 -8.16 -15.90 -1.05
C ARG A 625 -8.55 -14.47 -0.71
N GLN A 626 -9.09 -14.27 0.49
CA GLN A 626 -9.55 -12.96 0.96
C GLN A 626 -8.46 -11.87 0.89
N ALA A 627 -7.20 -12.24 1.14
CA ALA A 627 -6.06 -11.34 0.99
C ALA A 627 -5.81 -10.92 -0.46
N ASN A 628 -6.28 -11.70 -1.43
CA ASN A 628 -6.06 -11.51 -2.86
C ASN A 628 -7.26 -10.86 -3.59
N PHE A 629 -8.34 -10.51 -2.91
CA PHE A 629 -9.50 -9.89 -3.56
C PHE A 629 -9.16 -8.62 -4.33
N ILE A 630 -8.21 -7.84 -3.85
CA ILE A 630 -7.72 -6.62 -4.51
C ILE A 630 -7.13 -6.90 -5.92
N VAL A 631 -6.73 -8.14 -6.20
CA VAL A 631 -6.21 -8.55 -7.51
C VAL A 631 -7.24 -8.35 -8.60
N LEU A 632 -8.53 -8.54 -8.32
CA LEU A 632 -9.61 -8.30 -9.30
C LEU A 632 -9.76 -6.81 -9.63
N ASP A 633 -9.61 -5.94 -8.63
CA ASP A 633 -9.64 -4.49 -8.84
C ASP A 633 -8.47 -4.04 -9.71
N GLN A 634 -7.28 -4.54 -9.40
CA GLN A 634 -6.05 -4.22 -10.15
C GLN A 634 -6.11 -4.72 -11.58
N LEU A 635 -6.56 -5.97 -11.76
CA LEU A 635 -6.72 -6.56 -13.08
C LEU A 635 -7.73 -5.80 -13.94
N HIS A 636 -8.85 -5.36 -13.32
CA HIS A 636 -9.80 -4.49 -13.99
C HIS A 636 -9.15 -3.17 -14.41
N ASP A 637 -8.42 -2.50 -13.53
CA ASP A 637 -7.81 -1.20 -13.81
C ASP A 637 -6.72 -1.33 -14.89
N GLU A 638 -5.95 -2.42 -14.91
CA GLU A 638 -4.96 -2.73 -15.92
C GLU A 638 -5.59 -3.03 -17.29
N LEU A 639 -6.61 -3.88 -17.32
CA LEU A 639 -7.17 -4.39 -18.57
C LEU A 639 -8.29 -3.50 -19.15
N LYS A 640 -8.92 -2.64 -18.38
CA LYS A 640 -10.06 -1.82 -18.78
C LYS A 640 -9.83 -1.10 -20.11
N THR A 641 -8.76 -0.32 -20.21
CA THR A 641 -8.43 0.43 -21.43
C THR A 641 -8.17 -0.51 -22.61
N HIS A 642 -7.51 -1.65 -22.39
CA HIS A 642 -7.26 -2.64 -23.43
C HIS A 642 -8.54 -3.32 -23.91
N LEU A 643 -9.41 -3.73 -22.99
CA LEU A 643 -10.69 -4.37 -23.31
C LEU A 643 -11.60 -3.43 -24.11
N ILE A 644 -11.68 -2.17 -23.71
CA ILE A 644 -12.45 -1.15 -24.44
C ILE A 644 -11.84 -0.92 -25.83
N ALA A 645 -10.56 -0.58 -25.91
CA ALA A 645 -9.92 -0.15 -27.15
C ALA A 645 -9.78 -1.27 -28.20
N LYS A 646 -9.60 -2.53 -27.79
CA LYS A 646 -9.35 -3.68 -28.67
C LYS A 646 -10.56 -4.59 -28.86
N HIS A 647 -11.44 -4.66 -27.87
CA HIS A 647 -12.50 -5.65 -27.85
C HIS A 647 -13.93 -5.07 -27.74
N GLU A 648 -14.08 -3.78 -27.48
CA GLU A 648 -15.37 -3.12 -27.18
C GLU A 648 -16.12 -3.78 -26.02
N LEU A 649 -15.34 -4.18 -25.01
CA LEU A 649 -15.85 -4.84 -23.81
C LEU A 649 -15.58 -3.98 -22.59
N MET A 650 -16.54 -4.01 -21.65
CA MET A 650 -16.43 -3.42 -20.32
C MET A 650 -16.27 -4.54 -19.30
N SER A 651 -15.36 -4.38 -18.36
CA SER A 651 -15.22 -5.27 -17.21
C SER A 651 -15.63 -4.59 -15.90
N SER A 652 -16.03 -5.39 -14.91
CA SER A 652 -16.39 -4.91 -13.57
C SER A 652 -15.96 -5.92 -12.53
N PRO A 653 -15.12 -5.55 -11.55
CA PRO A 653 -14.66 -6.45 -10.49
C PRO A 653 -15.68 -6.44 -9.34
N PHE A 654 -15.98 -7.61 -8.81
CA PHE A 654 -16.87 -7.78 -7.66
C PHE A 654 -16.24 -8.70 -6.64
N HIS A 655 -16.26 -8.32 -5.36
CA HIS A 655 -15.83 -9.19 -4.26
C HIS A 655 -16.39 -8.71 -2.91
N PRO A 656 -16.39 -9.56 -1.85
CA PRO A 656 -17.00 -9.23 -0.56
C PRO A 656 -16.43 -7.97 0.11
N ARG A 657 -15.17 -7.65 -0.15
CA ARG A 657 -14.45 -6.50 0.41
C ARG A 657 -14.29 -5.33 -0.55
N SER A 658 -14.99 -5.33 -1.67
CA SER A 658 -14.88 -4.22 -2.62
C SER A 658 -15.26 -2.90 -1.96
N VAL A 659 -14.43 -1.90 -2.18
CA VAL A 659 -14.62 -0.51 -1.74
C VAL A 659 -14.78 0.44 -2.93
N LYS A 660 -14.75 -0.09 -4.15
CA LYS A 660 -14.95 0.73 -5.37
C LYS A 660 -16.32 1.40 -5.32
N PRO A 661 -16.36 2.73 -5.40
CA PRO A 661 -17.60 3.48 -5.26
C PRO A 661 -18.48 3.41 -6.52
N SER A 662 -19.73 3.77 -6.35
CA SER A 662 -20.61 4.16 -7.46
C SER A 662 -20.11 5.47 -8.10
N VAL A 663 -20.33 5.63 -9.39
CA VAL A 663 -20.01 6.89 -10.10
C VAL A 663 -20.83 8.06 -9.54
N THR A 664 -22.06 7.81 -9.13
CA THR A 664 -23.02 8.82 -8.63
C THR A 664 -22.97 9.02 -7.13
N ASN A 665 -22.35 8.10 -6.37
CA ASN A 665 -22.15 8.24 -4.93
C ASN A 665 -20.81 7.64 -4.51
N PRO A 666 -19.79 8.48 -4.23
CA PRO A 666 -18.47 8.02 -3.81
C PRO A 666 -18.44 7.21 -2.51
N GLU A 667 -19.45 7.31 -1.68
CA GLU A 667 -19.54 6.61 -0.41
C GLU A 667 -20.26 5.25 -0.49
N PHE A 668 -20.79 4.91 -1.66
CA PHE A 668 -21.48 3.65 -1.86
C PHE A 668 -20.59 2.63 -2.59
N PRO A 669 -20.06 1.59 -1.90
CA PRO A 669 -19.25 0.55 -2.50
C PRO A 669 -20.11 -0.42 -3.31
N VAL A 670 -20.42 -0.05 -4.54
CA VAL A 670 -21.41 -0.71 -5.40
C VAL A 670 -20.98 -2.11 -5.89
N PHE A 671 -19.67 -2.42 -5.86
CA PHE A 671 -19.11 -3.67 -6.38
C PHE A 671 -18.96 -4.78 -5.33
N ARG A 672 -19.70 -4.71 -4.21
CA ARG A 672 -19.72 -5.79 -3.21
C ARG A 672 -20.54 -6.97 -3.70
N ALA A 673 -19.99 -8.17 -3.57
CA ALA A 673 -20.62 -9.42 -4.00
C ALA A 673 -20.31 -10.56 -3.01
N PRO A 674 -21.14 -11.64 -2.99
CA PRO A 674 -20.92 -12.76 -2.06
C PRO A 674 -19.65 -13.56 -2.36
N LEU A 675 -19.23 -13.61 -3.62
CA LEU A 675 -18.01 -14.28 -4.08
C LEU A 675 -17.14 -13.33 -4.91
N PRO A 676 -15.83 -13.55 -4.98
CA PRO A 676 -14.96 -12.82 -5.88
C PRO A 676 -15.24 -13.21 -7.33
N MET A 677 -15.52 -12.21 -8.18
CA MET A 677 -15.87 -12.41 -9.59
C MET A 677 -15.50 -11.20 -10.46
N LEU A 678 -15.35 -11.44 -11.75
CA LEU A 678 -15.17 -10.42 -12.78
C LEU A 678 -16.27 -10.56 -13.83
N ALA A 679 -17.12 -9.56 -13.97
CA ALA A 679 -18.11 -9.50 -15.01
C ALA A 679 -17.57 -8.83 -16.27
N ILE A 680 -17.87 -9.36 -17.45
CA ILE A 680 -17.49 -8.82 -18.76
C ILE A 680 -18.75 -8.72 -19.61
N ARG A 681 -18.96 -7.56 -20.24
CA ARG A 681 -20.08 -7.30 -21.14
C ARG A 681 -19.68 -6.41 -22.31
N HIS A 682 -20.54 -6.28 -23.29
CA HIS A 682 -20.35 -5.33 -24.38
C HIS A 682 -20.40 -3.87 -23.89
N LEU A 683 -19.62 -3.04 -24.56
CA LEU A 683 -19.59 -1.60 -24.37
C LEU A 683 -20.93 -0.97 -24.77
N ASP A 684 -21.48 -0.09 -23.94
CA ASP A 684 -22.75 0.61 -24.17
C ASP A 684 -22.56 2.13 -24.20
N VAL A 685 -23.48 2.83 -24.81
CA VAL A 685 -23.46 4.29 -24.91
C VAL A 685 -23.44 4.99 -23.53
N ARG A 686 -24.00 4.37 -22.49
CA ARG A 686 -24.03 4.89 -21.12
C ARG A 686 -22.71 4.71 -20.37
N ASP A 687 -21.73 4.02 -20.95
CA ASP A 687 -20.43 3.80 -20.30
C ASP A 687 -19.51 5.03 -20.34
N ILE A 688 -19.92 6.12 -20.98
CA ILE A 688 -19.14 7.36 -21.11
C ILE A 688 -18.57 7.84 -19.77
N ALA A 689 -19.34 7.76 -18.68
CA ALA A 689 -18.91 8.16 -17.34
C ALA A 689 -17.67 7.40 -16.83
N PHE A 690 -17.39 6.21 -17.36
CA PHE A 690 -16.22 5.40 -17.03
C PHE A 690 -15.04 5.59 -18.00
N ILE A 691 -15.24 6.32 -19.11
CA ILE A 691 -14.34 6.37 -20.26
C ILE A 691 -13.80 7.78 -20.51
N CYS A 692 -14.55 8.83 -20.16
CA CYS A 692 -14.29 10.24 -20.47
C CYS A 692 -12.93 10.78 -19.98
N SER A 693 -12.19 10.03 -19.16
CA SER A 693 -10.87 10.41 -18.66
C SER A 693 -9.68 9.78 -19.40
N ASN A 694 -9.93 8.84 -20.34
CA ASN A 694 -8.87 8.09 -21.02
C ASN A 694 -9.02 8.22 -22.54
N GLU A 695 -8.10 8.92 -23.20
CA GLU A 695 -8.18 9.21 -24.65
C GLU A 695 -8.25 7.94 -25.50
N ARG A 696 -7.43 6.92 -25.22
CA ARG A 696 -7.40 5.69 -26.02
C ARG A 696 -8.73 4.91 -25.94
N ALA A 697 -9.34 4.85 -24.77
CA ALA A 697 -10.66 4.25 -24.57
C ALA A 697 -11.74 5.11 -25.22
N PHE A 698 -11.66 6.44 -25.03
CA PHE A 698 -12.62 7.38 -25.61
C PHE A 698 -12.58 7.39 -27.15
N ARG A 699 -11.42 7.30 -27.78
CA ARG A 699 -11.29 7.19 -29.26
C ARG A 699 -12.10 6.01 -29.81
N ARG A 700 -12.06 4.86 -29.15
CA ARG A 700 -12.85 3.69 -29.55
C ARG A 700 -14.32 3.89 -29.28
N TYR A 701 -14.67 4.44 -28.13
CA TYR A 701 -16.03 4.77 -27.76
C TYR A 701 -16.64 5.79 -28.74
N TYR A 702 -15.89 6.85 -29.08
CA TYR A 702 -16.31 7.84 -30.07
C TYR A 702 -16.66 7.20 -31.42
N GLY A 703 -15.79 6.34 -31.95
CA GLY A 703 -16.05 5.62 -33.21
C GLY A 703 -17.26 4.71 -33.18
N ALA A 704 -17.66 4.22 -31.99
CA ALA A 704 -18.81 3.33 -31.83
C ALA A 704 -20.15 4.07 -31.61
N PHE A 705 -20.14 5.29 -31.06
CA PHE A 705 -21.33 5.96 -30.56
C PHE A 705 -21.52 7.40 -30.99
N ALA A 706 -20.57 8.05 -31.68
CA ALA A 706 -20.68 9.45 -32.07
C ALA A 706 -21.94 9.75 -32.84
N GLU A 707 -22.36 8.85 -33.74
CA GLU A 707 -23.57 8.99 -34.51
C GLU A 707 -24.86 9.02 -33.66
N GLN A 708 -24.89 8.27 -32.55
CA GLN A 708 -26.03 8.25 -31.63
C GLN A 708 -26.15 9.57 -30.87
N PHE A 709 -25.01 10.17 -30.49
CA PHE A 709 -24.96 11.49 -29.88
C PHE A 709 -25.35 12.57 -30.88
N ALA A 710 -24.84 12.52 -32.10
CA ALA A 710 -25.20 13.48 -33.17
C ALA A 710 -26.69 13.49 -33.51
N ARG A 711 -27.33 12.31 -33.47
CA ARG A 711 -28.79 12.18 -33.73
C ARG A 711 -29.65 12.51 -32.50
N GLY A 712 -29.09 12.89 -31.37
CA GLY A 712 -29.84 13.15 -30.15
C GLY A 712 -30.51 11.89 -29.53
N ALA A 713 -30.04 10.70 -29.89
CA ALA A 713 -30.59 9.43 -29.40
C ALA A 713 -30.17 9.05 -27.99
N VAL A 714 -29.28 9.86 -27.34
CA VAL A 714 -28.75 9.62 -26.01
C VAL A 714 -29.38 10.57 -25.00
N SER A 715 -30.05 10.02 -23.98
CA SER A 715 -30.60 10.83 -22.89
C SER A 715 -29.50 11.45 -22.05
N ASN A 716 -29.65 12.70 -21.66
CA ASN A 716 -28.76 13.40 -20.74
C ASN A 716 -29.16 13.27 -19.25
N GLU A 717 -30.15 12.44 -18.93
CA GLU A 717 -30.69 12.26 -17.58
C GLU A 717 -29.61 12.06 -16.49
N PHE A 718 -28.48 11.46 -16.87
CA PHE A 718 -27.34 11.20 -15.96
C PHE A 718 -26.05 11.92 -16.41
N GLY A 719 -26.17 13.01 -17.18
CA GLY A 719 -25.00 13.77 -17.64
C GLY A 719 -24.17 13.09 -18.74
N HIS A 720 -24.73 12.07 -19.44
CA HIS A 720 -23.98 11.34 -20.47
C HIS A 720 -23.60 12.23 -21.65
N VAL A 721 -24.49 13.12 -22.09
CA VAL A 721 -24.24 14.05 -23.21
C VAL A 721 -23.18 15.09 -22.79
N THR A 722 -23.29 15.60 -21.57
CA THR A 722 -22.31 16.55 -21.02
C THR A 722 -20.92 15.92 -20.93
N ALA A 723 -20.82 14.70 -20.34
CA ALA A 723 -19.55 13.99 -20.23
C ALA A 723 -18.93 13.66 -21.60
N TYR A 724 -19.75 13.37 -22.59
CA TYR A 724 -19.30 13.14 -23.98
C TYR A 724 -18.76 14.41 -24.61
N GLY A 725 -19.47 15.55 -24.51
CA GLY A 725 -19.03 16.84 -25.04
C GLY A 725 -17.74 17.31 -24.39
N GLU A 726 -17.61 17.19 -23.06
CA GLU A 726 -16.36 17.50 -22.34
C GLU A 726 -15.19 16.63 -22.79
N ALA A 727 -15.44 15.33 -23.05
CA ALA A 727 -14.39 14.43 -23.52
C ALA A 727 -13.99 14.76 -24.97
N CYS A 728 -14.94 15.12 -25.84
CA CYS A 728 -14.64 15.62 -27.20
C CYS A 728 -13.73 16.84 -27.15
N LYS A 729 -14.06 17.84 -26.32
CA LYS A 729 -13.23 19.04 -26.13
C LYS A 729 -11.83 18.69 -25.61
N ARG A 730 -11.78 17.84 -24.59
CA ARG A 730 -10.53 17.44 -23.96
C ARG A 730 -9.55 16.74 -24.90
N PHE A 731 -10.07 15.89 -25.79
CA PHE A 731 -9.24 15.03 -26.64
C PHE A 731 -9.18 15.48 -28.11
N GLY A 732 -9.76 16.65 -28.44
CA GLY A 732 -9.70 17.22 -29.80
C GLY A 732 -10.54 16.45 -30.84
N PHE A 733 -11.64 15.81 -30.43
CA PHE A 733 -12.62 15.24 -31.36
C PHE A 733 -13.63 16.30 -31.77
N GLY A 734 -14.01 16.34 -33.05
CA GLY A 734 -15.01 17.29 -33.56
C GLY A 734 -16.33 17.14 -32.79
N GLU A 735 -16.87 18.26 -32.33
CA GLU A 735 -18.21 18.28 -31.76
C GLU A 735 -19.22 17.96 -32.87
N PRO A 736 -20.02 16.90 -32.75
CA PRO A 736 -21.33 16.91 -33.43
C PRO A 736 -22.08 18.07 -32.78
N GLU A 737 -23.02 18.71 -33.49
CA GLU A 737 -23.79 19.88 -33.07
C GLU A 737 -24.63 19.63 -31.78
N VAL A 738 -23.97 19.22 -30.70
CA VAL A 738 -24.53 18.87 -29.40
C VAL A 738 -24.98 20.12 -28.63
N ALA A 739 -24.37 21.27 -28.91
CA ALA A 739 -24.74 22.54 -28.28
C ALA A 739 -26.18 22.96 -28.56
N ALA A 740 -26.67 22.75 -29.79
CA ALA A 740 -28.05 23.11 -30.18
C ALA A 740 -29.12 22.20 -29.53
N PHE A 741 -28.75 21.03 -29.03
CA PHE A 741 -29.70 20.08 -28.40
C PHE A 741 -29.82 20.30 -26.89
N ALA A 742 -28.73 20.66 -26.21
CA ALA A 742 -28.75 20.98 -24.78
C ALA A 742 -29.59 22.23 -24.49
N GLU A 743 -29.49 23.25 -25.34
CA GLU A 743 -30.32 24.48 -25.23
C GLU A 743 -31.81 24.21 -25.52
N ARG A 744 -32.13 23.33 -26.47
CA ARG A 744 -33.54 22.99 -26.80
C ARG A 744 -34.24 22.18 -25.70
N ASN A 745 -33.52 21.41 -24.89
CA ASN A 745 -34.11 20.66 -23.78
C ASN A 745 -34.09 21.42 -22.43
N ALA A 746 -33.32 22.50 -22.32
CA ALA A 746 -33.34 23.36 -21.13
C ALA A 746 -34.55 24.31 -21.11
N THR A 747 -35.17 24.54 -22.27
CA THR A 747 -36.35 25.44 -22.42
C THR A 747 -37.69 24.69 -22.44
N GLY A 748 -37.70 23.37 -22.26
CA GLY A 748 -38.89 22.51 -22.37
C GLY A 748 -39.46 21.99 -21.04
N ILE A 749 -39.29 22.72 -19.92
CA ILE A 749 -40.03 22.49 -18.67
C ILE A 749 -41.03 23.64 -18.53
N SER A 750 -42.21 23.44 -19.03
CA SER A 750 -43.43 24.11 -18.56
C SER A 750 -44.51 23.05 -18.33
#